data_6cc4cffdc8032e87f14b1078cf4e775a
#
_entry.id   6cc4cffdc8032e87f14b1078cf4e775a
#
_cell.length_a   1.000
_cell.length_b   1.000
_cell.length_c   1.000
_cell.angle_alpha   90.00
_cell.angle_beta   90.00
_cell.angle_gamma   90.00
#
_symmetry.space_group_name_H-M   'P 1'
#
loop_
_entity.id
_entity.type
_entity.pdbx_description
1 polymer ?
#
loop_
_entity_poly.entity_id
_entity_poly.type
_entity_poly.pdbx_seq_one_letter_code
_entity_poly.pdbx_strand_id
1 'polypeptide(L)'
;MLNYWVYDLETLVNCFIGVFTSYHDASDKKIFVVHPLKNDFEDLIVFLEETKFNKDWLFGYNNLAFDAQIIEYIMANKRTLKKLSATEIAKNIYDYAQSVITKSNKGEPLDYNEWRLKIPQVDIFKLNHWDNEAKRSSLKWIQYSMDWHNVEEMPHPHYKPVDGINDLKKVISYCVNDVASTRAIFLRPEMKQQINLRAALSKEYGLKLHSASEPRISKEMFIHFLSKKLDIDKAEIKTLRTKRKNVKIKDLILPYVKFETPEFSNMLAWFKGLDIEITDGKIKGPKHTMKYMGVPTDYGLGGLHGCIRSGIYESSDTHLIVSADVTSFYPNLAIRNKWSPAHIPKEPFCELYEWFFEERKKYDKKNPLNYLFKIVLNSTYGLSKSQHSFLYDPELTFRITVNGQLLLSMLYEQISLQIPDAQPIMQNTDGLEFIIPKDKLELFNQICKEWENLTSLQLEVDFYKKMIIRDVNNYIAIYENPKKEAKCKGTFEWKDLPLHKNKSFLVVTKALYEYFVNGVDPEAYLETNTNVFDYCGGVKIKGEWFFLQRRIKDGNYEETKMQKLVRYYIAERGVKIFKCNPDGREIQIEAGSWVQRVFNKYEEQPFEEYGINKKYYLEQIKQEIDNIEKVTAQLSLF
;
A
#
# COMPACT_ATOMS: atom_id res chain seq x y z
N MET A 1 22.96 26.34 -1.33
CA MET A 1 22.24 25.16 -0.87
C MET A 1 20.94 25.15 -1.65
N LEU A 2 20.55 24.03 -2.25
CA LEU A 2 19.25 23.98 -2.98
C LEU A 2 18.13 24.14 -1.96
N ASN A 3 17.16 25.00 -2.25
CA ASN A 3 15.97 25.11 -1.44
C ASN A 3 14.90 24.15 -1.96
N TYR A 4 14.09 23.65 -1.03
CA TYR A 4 12.96 22.79 -1.30
C TYR A 4 11.71 23.45 -0.73
N TRP A 5 10.71 23.69 -1.58
CA TRP A 5 9.44 24.30 -1.20
C TRP A 5 8.34 23.25 -1.27
N VAL A 6 7.67 23.02 -0.16
CA VAL A 6 6.43 22.23 -0.14
C VAL A 6 5.27 23.16 -0.45
N TYR A 7 4.41 22.79 -1.40
CA TYR A 7 3.41 23.68 -1.90
C TYR A 7 2.09 23.00 -2.24
N ASP A 8 1.05 23.82 -2.33
CA ASP A 8 -0.28 23.47 -2.81
C ASP A 8 -0.95 24.70 -3.41
N LEU A 9 -1.86 24.50 -4.37
CA LEU A 9 -2.56 25.56 -5.08
C LEU A 9 -4.07 25.38 -4.98
N GLU A 10 -4.78 26.50 -4.75
CA GLU A 10 -6.23 26.51 -4.80
C GLU A 10 -6.72 27.39 -5.95
N THR A 11 -7.56 26.81 -6.79
CA THR A 11 -8.12 27.48 -7.97
C THR A 11 -9.63 27.57 -7.85
N LEU A 12 -10.14 28.77 -7.65
CA LEU A 12 -11.56 29.09 -7.60
C LEU A 12 -11.92 30.11 -8.71
N VAL A 13 -13.17 30.21 -9.03
CA VAL A 13 -13.63 31.00 -10.21
C VAL A 13 -13.15 32.47 -10.24
N ASN A 14 -12.95 33.09 -9.08
CA ASN A 14 -12.44 34.46 -8.93
C ASN A 14 -11.27 34.57 -7.95
N CYS A 15 -10.68 33.46 -7.54
CA CYS A 15 -9.63 33.46 -6.54
C CYS A 15 -8.57 32.35 -6.87
N PHE A 16 -7.31 32.75 -6.85
CA PHE A 16 -6.19 31.82 -6.87
C PHE A 16 -5.36 32.02 -5.61
N ILE A 17 -4.95 30.92 -4.99
CA ILE A 17 -4.07 30.92 -3.82
C ILE A 17 -2.93 29.94 -4.09
N GLY A 18 -1.69 30.39 -3.85
CA GLY A 18 -0.53 29.53 -3.82
C GLY A 18 0.19 29.66 -2.48
N VAL A 19 0.38 28.53 -1.80
CA VAL A 19 1.12 28.46 -0.53
C VAL A 19 2.37 27.64 -0.73
N PHE A 20 3.51 28.22 -0.38
CA PHE A 20 4.83 27.60 -0.45
C PHE A 20 5.49 27.69 0.92
N THR A 21 5.85 26.58 1.53
CA THR A 21 6.55 26.53 2.82
C THR A 21 7.89 25.86 2.63
N SER A 22 8.96 26.45 3.18
CA SER A 22 10.28 25.84 3.12
C SER A 22 10.26 24.44 3.73
N TYR A 23 10.90 23.50 3.04
CA TYR A 23 11.08 22.13 3.57
C TYR A 23 11.84 22.13 4.89
N HIS A 24 12.85 23.01 5.01
CA HIS A 24 13.74 23.06 6.17
C HIS A 24 13.18 23.88 7.35
N ASP A 25 12.44 24.95 7.05
CA ASP A 25 11.89 25.87 8.06
C ASP A 25 10.38 26.12 7.83
N ALA A 26 9.55 25.70 8.76
CA ALA A 26 8.10 25.90 8.70
C ALA A 26 7.67 27.37 8.82
N SER A 27 8.52 28.24 9.37
CA SER A 27 8.26 29.67 9.49
C SER A 27 8.50 30.44 8.20
N ASP A 28 9.38 29.91 7.33
CA ASP A 28 9.61 30.48 6.00
C ASP A 28 8.52 30.02 5.04
N LYS A 29 7.48 30.87 4.96
CA LYS A 29 6.26 30.62 4.19
C LYS A 29 5.94 31.79 3.29
N LYS A 30 5.63 31.49 2.03
CA LYS A 30 5.15 32.45 1.04
C LYS A 30 3.71 32.12 0.72
N ILE A 31 2.85 33.13 0.80
CA ILE A 31 1.42 33.01 0.48
C ILE A 31 1.08 34.06 -0.55
N PHE A 32 0.67 33.62 -1.73
CA PHE A 32 0.27 34.47 -2.84
C PHE A 32 -1.23 34.33 -3.07
N VAL A 33 -1.91 35.47 -3.14
CA VAL A 33 -3.36 35.56 -3.34
C VAL A 33 -3.63 36.41 -4.58
N VAL A 34 -4.41 35.88 -5.51
CA VAL A 34 -4.92 36.63 -6.65
C VAL A 34 -6.44 36.69 -6.55
N HIS A 35 -6.94 37.79 -6.02
CA HIS A 35 -8.34 38.03 -5.72
C HIS A 35 -8.63 39.55 -5.78
N PRO A 36 -9.88 40.04 -6.04
CA PRO A 36 -10.17 41.47 -6.03
C PRO A 36 -9.74 42.22 -4.78
N LEU A 37 -9.67 41.56 -3.61
CA LEU A 37 -9.25 42.17 -2.35
C LEU A 37 -7.70 42.17 -2.16
N LYS A 38 -6.97 41.36 -2.91
CA LYS A 38 -5.51 41.25 -2.81
C LYS A 38 -4.93 40.63 -4.08
N ASN A 39 -3.99 41.29 -4.73
CA ASN A 39 -3.37 40.78 -5.95
C ASN A 39 -1.84 40.69 -5.82
N ASP A 40 -1.35 39.48 -5.50
CA ASP A 40 0.09 39.16 -5.38
C ASP A 40 0.63 38.51 -6.67
N PHE A 41 0.00 38.68 -7.82
CA PHE A 41 0.37 37.97 -9.04
C PHE A 41 1.81 38.29 -9.48
N GLU A 42 2.22 39.55 -9.37
CA GLU A 42 3.60 39.93 -9.72
C GLU A 42 4.63 39.32 -8.79
N ASP A 43 4.39 39.32 -7.49
CA ASP A 43 5.25 38.72 -6.48
C ASP A 43 5.33 37.21 -6.68
N LEU A 44 4.23 36.53 -7.03
CA LEU A 44 4.22 35.12 -7.41
C LEU A 44 5.17 34.86 -8.61
N ILE A 45 5.08 35.69 -9.65
CA ILE A 45 5.96 35.54 -10.82
C ILE A 45 7.43 35.72 -10.45
N VAL A 46 7.76 36.70 -9.63
CA VAL A 46 9.13 36.93 -9.14
C VAL A 46 9.61 35.69 -8.40
N PHE A 47 8.83 35.21 -7.44
CA PHE A 47 9.16 34.01 -6.68
C PHE A 47 9.39 32.77 -7.57
N LEU A 48 8.51 32.50 -8.54
CA LEU A 48 8.65 31.37 -9.44
C LEU A 48 9.87 31.48 -10.37
N GLU A 49 10.22 32.69 -10.83
CA GLU A 49 11.43 32.91 -11.64
C GLU A 49 12.72 32.76 -10.80
N GLU A 50 12.71 33.22 -9.55
CA GLU A 50 13.81 33.01 -8.60
C GLU A 50 13.99 31.52 -8.28
N THR A 51 12.90 30.80 -7.98
CA THR A 51 12.88 29.35 -7.74
C THR A 51 13.48 28.59 -8.93
N LYS A 52 13.11 28.99 -10.16
CA LYS A 52 13.66 28.42 -11.39
C LYS A 52 15.15 28.76 -11.55
N PHE A 53 15.54 30.01 -11.34
CA PHE A 53 16.93 30.47 -11.49
C PHE A 53 17.86 29.76 -10.50
N ASN A 54 17.43 29.61 -9.25
CA ASN A 54 18.16 28.92 -8.18
C ASN A 54 18.18 27.40 -8.36
N LYS A 55 17.38 26.85 -9.30
CA LYS A 55 17.17 25.41 -9.48
C LYS A 55 16.59 24.74 -8.23
N ASP A 56 15.79 25.46 -7.46
CA ASP A 56 15.07 24.94 -6.31
C ASP A 56 14.01 23.93 -6.75
N TRP A 57 13.59 23.07 -5.83
CA TRP A 57 12.61 22.02 -6.10
C TRP A 57 11.28 22.32 -5.42
N LEU A 58 10.19 21.97 -6.12
CA LEU A 58 8.84 22.00 -5.58
C LEU A 58 8.38 20.60 -5.20
N PHE A 59 7.83 20.46 -4.01
CA PHE A 59 7.34 19.23 -3.43
C PHE A 59 5.84 19.33 -3.20
N GLY A 60 5.05 18.38 -3.71
CA GLY A 60 3.60 18.43 -3.55
C GLY A 60 2.96 17.04 -3.47
N TYR A 61 1.64 17.06 -3.35
CA TYR A 61 0.80 15.87 -3.32
C TYR A 61 -0.05 15.81 -4.59
N ASN A 62 0.18 14.84 -5.47
CA ASN A 62 -0.45 14.73 -6.80
C ASN A 62 -0.18 15.98 -7.69
N ASN A 63 0.86 16.71 -7.37
CA ASN A 63 1.18 17.98 -8.00
C ASN A 63 1.57 17.85 -9.48
N LEU A 64 2.22 16.76 -9.90
CA LEU A 64 2.58 16.55 -11.30
C LEU A 64 1.36 16.44 -12.23
N ALA A 65 0.23 15.97 -11.69
CA ALA A 65 -1.00 15.84 -12.45
C ALA A 65 -1.87 17.11 -12.43
N PHE A 66 -1.62 18.05 -11.52
CA PHE A 66 -2.47 19.24 -11.36
C PHE A 66 -1.65 20.53 -11.14
N ASP A 67 -1.07 20.74 -9.97
CA ASP A 67 -0.45 22.01 -9.58
C ASP A 67 0.72 22.41 -10.49
N ALA A 68 1.54 21.44 -10.88
CA ALA A 68 2.64 21.67 -11.80
C ALA A 68 2.16 22.18 -13.17
N GLN A 69 1.02 21.68 -13.64
CA GLN A 69 0.40 22.15 -14.89
C GLN A 69 0.01 23.62 -14.78
N ILE A 70 -0.54 24.02 -13.63
CA ILE A 70 -0.96 25.38 -13.36
C ILE A 70 0.25 26.32 -13.27
N ILE A 71 1.32 25.92 -12.57
CA ILE A 71 2.56 26.70 -12.50
C ILE A 71 3.15 26.89 -13.89
N GLU A 72 3.23 25.86 -14.71
CA GLU A 72 3.74 25.95 -16.08
C GLU A 72 2.88 26.86 -16.95
N TYR A 73 1.54 26.78 -16.82
CA TYR A 73 0.61 27.68 -17.51
C TYR A 73 0.85 29.14 -17.10
N ILE A 74 0.94 29.45 -15.81
CA ILE A 74 1.22 30.78 -15.29
C ILE A 74 2.53 31.31 -15.84
N MET A 75 3.61 30.52 -15.77
CA MET A 75 4.92 30.93 -16.26
C MET A 75 4.97 31.09 -17.79
N ALA A 76 4.21 30.30 -18.54
CA ALA A 76 4.12 30.43 -20.00
C ALA A 76 3.36 31.67 -20.42
N ASN A 77 2.30 32.05 -19.69
CA ASN A 77 1.37 33.13 -20.03
C ASN A 77 1.59 34.41 -19.20
N LYS A 78 2.65 34.51 -18.40
CA LYS A 78 2.88 35.61 -17.45
C LYS A 78 2.77 37.00 -18.06
N ARG A 79 3.26 37.19 -19.30
CA ARG A 79 3.19 38.52 -20.01
C ARG A 79 1.77 38.93 -20.35
N THR A 80 0.90 37.99 -20.68
CA THR A 80 -0.51 38.24 -21.00
C THR A 80 -1.29 38.42 -19.72
N LEU A 81 -1.12 37.56 -18.75
CA LEU A 81 -1.81 37.56 -17.46
C LEU A 81 -1.53 38.87 -16.68
N LYS A 82 -0.30 39.39 -16.68
CA LYS A 82 0.06 40.65 -16.01
C LYS A 82 -0.74 41.88 -16.49
N LYS A 83 -1.38 41.80 -17.67
CA LYS A 83 -2.19 42.92 -18.23
C LYS A 83 -3.65 42.87 -17.77
N LEU A 84 -4.05 41.82 -17.07
CA LEU A 84 -5.42 41.58 -16.67
C LEU A 84 -5.66 42.01 -15.22
N SER A 85 -6.92 42.21 -14.86
CA SER A 85 -7.33 42.41 -13.47
C SER A 85 -7.16 41.10 -12.66
N ALA A 86 -7.10 41.22 -11.35
CA ALA A 86 -7.00 40.05 -10.46
C ALA A 86 -8.11 39.00 -10.71
N THR A 87 -9.34 39.46 -10.95
CA THR A 87 -10.49 38.61 -11.26
C THR A 87 -10.28 37.85 -12.56
N GLU A 88 -9.81 38.52 -13.60
CA GLU A 88 -9.55 37.90 -14.90
C GLU A 88 -8.37 36.93 -14.84
N ILE A 89 -7.31 37.27 -14.10
CA ILE A 89 -6.17 36.36 -13.87
C ILE A 89 -6.67 35.07 -13.20
N ALA A 90 -7.38 35.18 -12.07
CA ALA A 90 -7.92 34.05 -11.33
C ALA A 90 -8.84 33.18 -12.20
N LYS A 91 -9.73 33.84 -12.99
CA LYS A 91 -10.65 33.14 -13.91
C LYS A 91 -9.89 32.37 -15.00
N ASN A 92 -8.87 32.95 -15.61
CA ASN A 92 -8.05 32.24 -16.61
C ASN A 92 -7.33 31.03 -16.02
N ILE A 93 -6.78 31.17 -14.80
CA ILE A 93 -6.15 30.06 -14.09
C ILE A 93 -7.17 28.98 -13.77
N TYR A 94 -8.36 29.33 -13.28
CA TYR A 94 -9.45 28.40 -12.99
C TYR A 94 -9.90 27.64 -14.24
N ASP A 95 -10.13 28.32 -15.36
CA ASP A 95 -10.58 27.70 -16.61
C ASP A 95 -9.51 26.70 -17.14
N TYR A 96 -8.24 27.06 -17.02
CA TYR A 96 -7.16 26.13 -17.34
C TYR A 96 -7.14 24.93 -16.38
N ALA A 97 -7.29 25.14 -15.08
CA ALA A 97 -7.38 24.07 -14.10
C ALA A 97 -8.54 23.11 -14.40
N GLN A 98 -9.72 23.62 -14.79
CA GLN A 98 -10.85 22.77 -15.22
C GLN A 98 -10.52 21.94 -16.47
N SER A 99 -9.75 22.51 -17.41
CA SER A 99 -9.29 21.76 -18.58
C SER A 99 -8.33 20.61 -18.19
N VAL A 100 -7.42 20.85 -17.24
CA VAL A 100 -6.51 19.83 -16.71
C VAL A 100 -7.27 18.70 -16.04
N ILE A 101 -8.26 19.02 -15.20
CA ILE A 101 -9.13 18.03 -14.55
C ILE A 101 -9.87 17.20 -15.59
N THR A 102 -10.42 17.83 -16.62
CA THR A 102 -11.18 17.18 -17.69
C THR A 102 -10.29 16.19 -18.46
N LYS A 103 -9.09 16.62 -18.87
CA LYS A 103 -8.09 15.75 -19.55
C LYS A 103 -7.68 14.58 -18.67
N SER A 104 -7.38 14.86 -17.39
CA SER A 104 -6.97 13.80 -16.45
C SER A 104 -8.07 12.76 -16.26
N ASN A 105 -9.35 13.16 -16.14
CA ASN A 105 -10.48 12.24 -15.98
C ASN A 105 -10.73 11.38 -17.21
N LYS A 106 -10.41 11.88 -18.42
CA LYS A 106 -10.51 11.16 -19.68
C LYS A 106 -9.27 10.32 -19.99
N GLY A 107 -8.19 10.43 -19.18
CA GLY A 107 -6.91 9.79 -19.46
C GLY A 107 -6.18 10.39 -20.66
N GLU A 108 -6.50 11.62 -21.05
CA GLU A 108 -5.84 12.34 -22.13
C GLU A 108 -4.47 12.90 -21.66
N PRO A 109 -3.51 13.06 -22.58
CA PRO A 109 -2.22 13.67 -22.26
C PRO A 109 -2.37 15.08 -21.71
N LEU A 110 -1.62 15.40 -20.65
CA LEU A 110 -1.54 16.75 -20.11
C LEU A 110 -0.61 17.64 -20.96
N ASP A 111 -0.81 18.96 -20.91
CA ASP A 111 -0.12 19.92 -21.76
C ASP A 111 1.38 20.00 -21.46
N TYR A 112 1.76 19.87 -20.20
CA TYR A 112 3.17 19.94 -19.77
C TYR A 112 3.66 18.58 -19.29
N ASN A 113 4.70 18.11 -19.97
CA ASN A 113 5.32 16.84 -19.65
C ASN A 113 6.22 16.99 -18.41
N GLU A 114 6.09 16.08 -17.42
CA GLU A 114 6.87 16.06 -16.18
C GLU A 114 8.41 16.13 -16.41
N TRP A 115 8.88 15.67 -17.59
CA TRP A 115 10.30 15.68 -17.93
C TRP A 115 10.83 17.02 -18.41
N ARG A 116 9.95 17.98 -18.72
CA ARG A 116 10.26 19.28 -19.31
C ARG A 116 9.75 20.45 -18.48
N LEU A 117 9.38 20.22 -17.22
CA LEU A 117 8.96 21.28 -16.32
C LEU A 117 10.09 22.28 -16.10
N LYS A 118 9.74 23.56 -16.05
CA LYS A 118 10.68 24.69 -15.85
C LYS A 118 11.28 24.68 -14.44
N ILE A 119 10.51 24.24 -13.45
CA ILE A 119 10.95 24.03 -12.08
C ILE A 119 10.84 22.54 -11.77
N PRO A 120 11.93 21.88 -11.28
CA PRO A 120 11.90 20.46 -10.97
C PRO A 120 10.95 20.17 -9.79
N GLN A 121 10.26 19.04 -9.86
CA GLN A 121 9.23 18.70 -8.87
C GLN A 121 9.33 17.27 -8.36
N VAL A 122 8.91 17.06 -7.11
CA VAL A 122 8.70 15.75 -6.51
C VAL A 122 7.23 15.60 -6.12
N ASP A 123 6.63 14.52 -6.56
CA ASP A 123 5.25 14.16 -6.28
C ASP A 123 5.18 12.97 -5.35
N ILE A 124 4.75 13.20 -4.09
CA ILE A 124 4.69 12.17 -3.06
C ILE A 124 3.60 11.13 -3.35
N PHE A 125 2.53 11.51 -4.05
CA PHE A 125 1.46 10.61 -4.43
C PHE A 125 1.95 9.54 -5.41
N LYS A 126 2.69 9.95 -6.45
CA LYS A 126 3.31 9.03 -7.41
C LYS A 126 4.46 8.23 -6.79
N LEU A 127 5.30 8.88 -5.98
CA LEU A 127 6.42 8.24 -5.29
C LEU A 127 5.97 7.03 -4.47
N ASN A 128 4.86 7.15 -3.73
CA ASN A 128 4.30 6.08 -2.90
C ASN A 128 3.37 5.12 -3.67
N HIS A 129 3.21 5.33 -4.97
CA HIS A 129 2.27 4.55 -5.79
C HIS A 129 0.82 4.62 -5.28
N TRP A 130 0.42 5.77 -4.72
CA TRP A 130 -0.95 6.02 -4.29
C TRP A 130 -1.90 6.35 -5.44
N ASP A 131 -1.38 6.51 -6.65
CA ASP A 131 -2.11 6.55 -7.92
C ASP A 131 -2.62 5.16 -8.35
N ASN A 132 -2.08 4.08 -7.82
CA ASN A 132 -2.56 2.72 -8.05
C ASN A 132 -3.91 2.47 -7.37
N GLU A 133 -4.83 1.81 -8.06
CA GLU A 133 -6.20 1.56 -7.58
C GLU A 133 -6.24 0.88 -6.20
N ALA A 134 -5.37 -0.11 -5.97
CA ALA A 134 -5.30 -0.86 -4.71
C ALA A 134 -4.76 -0.04 -3.52
N LYS A 135 -4.01 1.05 -3.79
CA LYS A 135 -3.40 1.91 -2.76
C LYS A 135 -3.95 3.33 -2.79
N ARG A 136 -4.96 3.62 -3.63
CA ARG A 136 -5.42 4.97 -3.90
C ARG A 136 -5.88 5.69 -2.64
N SER A 137 -5.17 6.77 -2.32
CA SER A 137 -5.38 7.55 -1.11
C SER A 137 -5.42 9.04 -1.44
N SER A 138 -6.40 9.77 -0.92
CA SER A 138 -6.40 11.24 -0.97
C SER A 138 -5.49 11.79 0.12
N LEU A 139 -5.08 13.06 0.01
CA LEU A 139 -4.34 13.74 1.07
C LEU A 139 -5.11 13.68 2.40
N LYS A 140 -6.44 13.86 2.37
CA LYS A 140 -7.29 13.78 3.58
C LYS A 140 -7.25 12.39 4.25
N TRP A 141 -7.17 11.31 3.45
CA TRP A 141 -6.98 9.96 4.00
C TRP A 141 -5.61 9.79 4.64
N ILE A 142 -4.58 10.35 4.03
CA ILE A 142 -3.23 10.34 4.60
C ILE A 142 -3.16 11.18 5.88
N GLN A 143 -3.81 12.35 5.91
CA GLN A 143 -3.97 13.17 7.11
C GLN A 143 -4.63 12.37 8.24
N TYR A 144 -5.73 11.65 7.95
CA TYR A 144 -6.35 10.73 8.91
C TYR A 144 -5.36 9.66 9.40
N SER A 145 -4.65 9.02 8.48
CA SER A 145 -3.74 7.91 8.81
C SER A 145 -2.49 8.33 9.58
N MET A 146 -2.08 9.59 9.52
CA MET A 146 -0.94 10.13 10.27
C MET A 146 -1.34 10.92 11.52
N ASP A 147 -2.59 10.80 11.96
CA ASP A 147 -3.16 11.50 13.12
C ASP A 147 -3.06 13.03 13.03
N TRP A 148 -3.19 13.56 11.80
CA TRP A 148 -3.13 15.00 11.60
C TRP A 148 -4.21 15.72 12.42
N HIS A 149 -3.83 16.86 13.02
CA HIS A 149 -4.70 17.59 13.96
C HIS A 149 -5.95 18.15 13.31
N ASN A 150 -5.93 18.48 12.00
CA ASN A 150 -7.07 19.10 11.30
C ASN A 150 -7.30 18.44 9.94
N VAL A 151 -8.25 17.51 9.87
CA VAL A 151 -8.68 16.84 8.64
C VAL A 151 -9.92 17.52 8.11
N GLU A 152 -9.75 18.50 7.24
CA GLU A 152 -10.84 19.27 6.68
C GLU A 152 -10.89 19.20 5.15
N GLU A 153 -12.08 19.34 4.58
CA GLU A 153 -12.28 19.51 3.15
C GLU A 153 -12.40 21.00 2.79
N MET A 154 -12.26 21.31 1.49
CA MET A 154 -12.38 22.65 0.99
C MET A 154 -13.66 23.33 1.52
N PRO A 155 -13.54 24.42 2.27
CA PRO A 155 -14.69 25.06 2.91
C PRO A 155 -15.60 25.82 1.93
N HIS A 156 -15.14 26.02 0.68
CA HIS A 156 -15.83 26.83 -0.32
C HIS A 156 -15.90 26.07 -1.67
N PRO A 157 -17.09 26.02 -2.33
CA PRO A 157 -17.18 25.36 -3.64
C PRO A 157 -16.36 26.09 -4.70
N HIS A 158 -15.54 25.38 -5.46
CA HIS A 158 -14.62 25.96 -6.46
C HIS A 158 -15.32 26.81 -7.54
N TYR A 159 -16.55 26.43 -7.88
CA TYR A 159 -17.36 27.13 -8.91
C TYR A 159 -18.09 28.34 -8.40
N LYS A 160 -18.07 28.64 -7.10
CA LYS A 160 -18.68 29.85 -6.51
C LYS A 160 -17.63 30.92 -6.28
N PRO A 161 -17.95 32.19 -6.51
CA PRO A 161 -17.06 33.29 -6.14
C PRO A 161 -16.77 33.34 -4.65
N VAL A 162 -15.59 33.72 -4.29
CA VAL A 162 -15.20 34.09 -2.92
C VAL A 162 -15.54 35.57 -2.76
N ASP A 163 -16.56 35.88 -1.97
CA ASP A 163 -17.13 37.24 -1.96
C ASP A 163 -16.65 38.13 -0.78
N GLY A 164 -15.97 37.56 0.19
CA GLY A 164 -15.58 38.31 1.37
C GLY A 164 -14.25 37.86 1.99
N ILE A 165 -13.71 38.77 2.80
CA ILE A 165 -12.42 38.55 3.50
C ILE A 165 -12.47 37.33 4.40
N ASN A 166 -13.61 36.98 5.00
CA ASN A 166 -13.74 35.84 5.88
C ASN A 166 -13.66 34.51 5.12
N ASP A 167 -14.31 34.43 3.95
CA ASP A 167 -14.23 33.23 3.12
C ASP A 167 -12.84 33.08 2.48
N LEU A 168 -12.25 34.22 2.05
CA LEU A 168 -10.86 34.22 1.59
C LEU A 168 -9.90 33.69 2.67
N LYS A 169 -10.03 34.14 3.92
CA LYS A 169 -9.22 33.63 5.04
C LYS A 169 -9.42 32.15 5.28
N LYS A 170 -10.65 31.60 5.17
CA LYS A 170 -10.91 30.17 5.30
C LYS A 170 -10.19 29.37 4.22
N VAL A 171 -10.24 29.80 2.95
CA VAL A 171 -9.55 29.11 1.85
C VAL A 171 -8.04 29.17 2.01
N ILE A 172 -7.49 30.33 2.43
CA ILE A 172 -6.05 30.45 2.74
C ILE A 172 -5.66 29.46 3.86
N SER A 173 -6.42 29.45 4.97
CA SER A 173 -6.15 28.57 6.12
C SER A 173 -6.19 27.10 5.71
N TYR A 174 -7.14 26.73 4.87
CA TYR A 174 -7.26 25.39 4.30
C TYR A 174 -6.01 24.99 3.49
N CYS A 175 -5.58 25.82 2.54
CA CYS A 175 -4.39 25.57 1.74
C CYS A 175 -3.12 25.49 2.62
N VAL A 176 -2.99 26.37 3.62
CA VAL A 176 -1.88 26.33 4.60
C VAL A 176 -1.87 25.01 5.38
N ASN A 177 -3.03 24.51 5.80
CA ASN A 177 -3.15 23.23 6.50
C ASN A 177 -2.73 22.05 5.59
N ASP A 178 -3.10 22.07 4.32
CA ASP A 178 -2.73 21.04 3.36
C ASP A 178 -1.22 21.03 3.06
N VAL A 179 -0.62 22.21 2.89
CA VAL A 179 0.85 22.33 2.75
C VAL A 179 1.57 21.86 4.00
N ALA A 180 1.09 22.23 5.19
CA ALA A 180 1.69 21.82 6.46
C ALA A 180 1.64 20.29 6.63
N SER A 181 0.52 19.65 6.33
CA SER A 181 0.38 18.20 6.40
C SER A 181 1.23 17.49 5.34
N THR A 182 1.29 18.01 4.12
CA THR A 182 2.14 17.48 3.05
C THR A 182 3.61 17.59 3.44
N ARG A 183 4.04 18.71 4.05
CA ARG A 183 5.40 18.87 4.58
C ARG A 183 5.69 17.84 5.68
N ALA A 184 4.75 17.59 6.60
CA ALA A 184 4.91 16.58 7.64
C ALA A 184 5.13 15.18 7.05
N ILE A 185 4.46 14.81 5.94
CA ILE A 185 4.72 13.55 5.23
C ILE A 185 6.16 13.50 4.71
N PHE A 186 6.63 14.55 4.04
CA PHE A 186 8.00 14.62 3.49
C PHE A 186 9.07 14.55 4.58
N LEU A 187 8.79 15.02 5.80
CA LEU A 187 9.72 15.02 6.92
C LEU A 187 9.85 13.67 7.62
N ARG A 188 8.98 12.70 7.35
CA ARG A 188 9.06 11.36 7.95
C ARG A 188 10.38 10.69 7.56
N PRO A 189 11.05 9.97 8.50
CA PRO A 189 12.35 9.34 8.24
C PRO A 189 12.34 8.41 7.02
N GLU A 190 11.30 7.58 6.89
CA GLU A 190 11.12 6.66 5.77
C GLU A 190 10.97 7.41 4.44
N MET A 191 10.31 8.56 4.45
CA MET A 191 10.12 9.38 3.26
C MET A 191 11.41 10.06 2.80
N LYS A 192 12.19 10.57 3.77
CA LYS A 192 13.54 11.13 3.50
C LYS A 192 14.45 10.08 2.86
N GLN A 193 14.43 8.84 3.37
CA GLN A 193 15.21 7.74 2.80
C GLN A 193 14.80 7.46 1.35
N GLN A 194 13.50 7.42 1.08
CA GLN A 194 12.96 7.18 -0.26
C GLN A 194 13.32 8.30 -1.25
N ILE A 195 13.27 9.56 -0.83
CA ILE A 195 13.66 10.71 -1.65
C ILE A 195 15.17 10.67 -1.94
N ASN A 196 15.99 10.46 -0.92
CA ASN A 196 17.43 10.39 -1.05
C ASN A 196 17.87 9.23 -1.97
N LEU A 197 17.26 8.05 -1.84
CA LEU A 197 17.50 6.92 -2.73
C LEU A 197 17.24 7.30 -4.19
N ARG A 198 16.07 7.90 -4.48
CA ARG A 198 15.72 8.32 -5.85
C ARG A 198 16.65 9.38 -6.40
N ALA A 199 17.05 10.34 -5.58
CA ALA A 199 18.01 11.38 -5.97
C ALA A 199 19.39 10.77 -6.31
N ALA A 200 19.87 9.84 -5.47
CA ALA A 200 21.12 9.12 -5.71
C ALA A 200 21.08 8.30 -7.01
N LEU A 201 20.02 7.51 -7.20
CA LEU A 201 19.84 6.70 -8.42
C LEU A 201 19.70 7.57 -9.68
N SER A 202 18.98 8.70 -9.56
CA SER A 202 18.82 9.64 -10.68
C SER A 202 20.16 10.22 -11.09
N LYS A 203 21.01 10.55 -10.12
CA LYS A 203 22.36 11.07 -10.36
C LYS A 203 23.30 10.01 -10.94
N GLU A 204 23.31 8.81 -10.35
CA GLU A 204 24.24 7.72 -10.72
C GLU A 204 23.95 7.17 -12.12
N TYR A 205 22.68 6.93 -12.44
CA TYR A 205 22.28 6.28 -13.69
C TYR A 205 21.77 7.25 -14.77
N GLY A 206 21.72 8.55 -14.48
CA GLY A 206 21.16 9.54 -15.43
C GLY A 206 19.67 9.35 -15.70
N LEU A 207 18.92 8.80 -14.73
CA LEU A 207 17.49 8.49 -14.84
C LEU A 207 16.67 9.52 -14.07
N LYS A 208 15.45 9.83 -14.56
CA LYS A 208 14.54 10.74 -13.88
C LYS A 208 13.61 9.93 -12.95
N LEU A 209 14.05 9.68 -11.71
CA LEU A 209 13.38 8.80 -10.78
C LEU A 209 12.77 9.51 -9.55
N HIS A 210 12.89 10.83 -9.43
CA HIS A 210 12.54 11.57 -8.20
C HIS A 210 11.11 11.34 -7.71
N SER A 211 10.14 11.22 -8.63
CA SER A 211 8.73 10.88 -8.31
C SER A 211 8.35 9.46 -8.70
N ALA A 212 9.34 8.60 -9.04
CA ALA A 212 9.05 7.26 -9.51
C ALA A 212 8.57 6.36 -8.38
N SER A 213 7.46 5.62 -8.61
CA SER A 213 7.05 4.52 -7.75
C SER A 213 8.04 3.36 -7.83
N GLU A 214 8.01 2.45 -6.86
CA GLU A 214 8.88 1.28 -6.84
C GLU A 214 8.81 0.44 -8.14
N PRO A 215 7.62 0.09 -8.67
CA PRO A 215 7.53 -0.62 -9.94
C PRO A 215 8.14 0.17 -11.11
N ARG A 216 8.03 1.51 -11.07
CA ARG A 216 8.65 2.37 -12.10
C ARG A 216 10.17 2.40 -11.98
N ILE A 217 10.72 2.46 -10.78
CA ILE A 217 12.17 2.35 -10.57
C ILE A 217 12.68 1.03 -11.13
N SER A 218 12.05 -0.08 -10.76
CA SER A 218 12.39 -1.41 -11.27
C SER A 218 12.39 -1.45 -12.80
N LYS A 219 11.32 -0.95 -13.41
CA LYS A 219 11.18 -0.89 -14.88
C LYS A 219 12.29 -0.08 -15.53
N GLU A 220 12.55 1.14 -15.05
CA GLU A 220 13.56 2.03 -15.65
C GLU A 220 14.99 1.49 -15.43
N MET A 221 15.26 0.85 -14.29
CA MET A 221 16.55 0.19 -14.03
C MET A 221 16.78 -0.98 -14.97
N PHE A 222 15.80 -1.88 -15.12
CA PHE A 222 15.89 -2.98 -16.08
C PHE A 222 16.14 -2.48 -17.51
N ILE A 223 15.34 -1.50 -17.96
CA ILE A 223 15.49 -0.91 -19.29
C ILE A 223 16.88 -0.32 -19.48
N HIS A 224 17.40 0.40 -18.47
CA HIS A 224 18.72 1.01 -18.53
C HIS A 224 19.85 -0.02 -18.72
N PHE A 225 19.85 -1.08 -17.92
CA PHE A 225 20.89 -2.10 -18.00
C PHE A 225 20.71 -3.01 -19.22
N LEU A 226 19.47 -3.36 -19.56
CA LEU A 226 19.18 -4.20 -20.73
C LEU A 226 19.54 -3.48 -22.03
N SER A 227 19.25 -2.17 -22.13
CA SER A 227 19.65 -1.32 -23.25
C SER A 227 21.15 -1.36 -23.49
N LYS A 228 21.94 -1.21 -22.43
CA LYS A 228 23.40 -1.30 -22.49
C LYS A 228 23.89 -2.69 -22.88
N LYS A 229 23.24 -3.76 -22.36
CA LYS A 229 23.67 -5.13 -22.57
C LYS A 229 23.34 -5.65 -23.97
N LEU A 230 22.23 -5.19 -24.54
CA LEU A 230 21.76 -5.57 -25.88
C LEU A 230 22.17 -4.60 -26.99
N ASP A 231 22.73 -3.43 -26.63
CA ASP A 231 23.00 -2.31 -27.53
C ASP A 231 21.77 -1.87 -28.34
N ILE A 232 20.63 -1.76 -27.63
CA ILE A 232 19.32 -1.39 -28.19
C ILE A 232 18.84 -0.10 -27.51
N ASP A 233 18.16 0.77 -28.26
CA ASP A 233 17.59 2.00 -27.70
C ASP A 233 16.54 1.73 -26.63
N LYS A 234 16.52 2.54 -25.58
CA LYS A 234 15.55 2.42 -24.47
C LYS A 234 14.10 2.55 -24.93
N ALA A 235 13.83 3.33 -25.98
CA ALA A 235 12.47 3.48 -26.51
C ALA A 235 12.02 2.20 -27.21
N GLU A 236 12.90 1.51 -27.90
CA GLU A 236 12.64 0.22 -28.53
C GLU A 236 12.32 -0.85 -27.47
N ILE A 237 13.16 -0.98 -26.42
CA ILE A 237 12.90 -1.91 -25.32
C ILE A 237 11.51 -1.67 -24.68
N LYS A 238 11.12 -0.41 -24.51
CA LYS A 238 9.79 -0.06 -23.94
C LYS A 238 8.62 -0.57 -24.76
N THR A 239 8.81 -0.90 -26.02
CA THR A 239 7.76 -1.45 -26.90
C THR A 239 7.68 -2.97 -26.87
N LEU A 240 8.73 -3.64 -26.44
CA LEU A 240 8.85 -5.10 -26.43
C LEU A 240 7.80 -5.73 -25.49
N ARG A 241 7.12 -6.77 -25.96
CA ARG A 241 6.21 -7.61 -25.15
C ARG A 241 5.76 -8.83 -25.93
N THR A 242 5.47 -9.92 -25.20
CA THR A 242 4.87 -11.12 -25.79
C THR A 242 3.38 -11.15 -25.48
N LYS A 243 2.56 -11.00 -26.52
CA LYS A 243 1.12 -11.19 -26.42
C LYS A 243 0.79 -12.64 -26.75
N ARG A 244 -0.03 -13.27 -25.93
CA ARG A 244 -0.49 -14.65 -26.14
C ARG A 244 -2.01 -14.67 -26.13
N LYS A 245 -2.61 -15.54 -26.94
CA LYS A 245 -4.06 -15.80 -26.93
C LYS A 245 -4.42 -16.79 -25.83
N ASN A 246 -3.57 -17.79 -25.63
CA ASN A 246 -3.72 -18.79 -24.58
C ASN A 246 -2.35 -19.29 -24.11
N VAL A 247 -2.35 -19.95 -22.96
CA VAL A 247 -1.18 -20.61 -22.37
C VAL A 247 -1.60 -21.97 -21.80
N LYS A 248 -0.99 -23.05 -22.31
CA LYS A 248 -1.19 -24.41 -21.82
C LYS A 248 -0.30 -24.66 -20.60
N ILE A 249 -0.88 -24.82 -19.44
CA ILE A 249 -0.13 -24.93 -18.19
C ILE A 249 0.76 -26.18 -18.15
N LYS A 250 0.35 -27.29 -18.76
CA LYS A 250 1.16 -28.53 -18.83
C LYS A 250 2.56 -28.33 -19.40
N ASP A 251 2.72 -27.39 -20.35
CA ASP A 251 3.98 -27.13 -21.04
C ASP A 251 4.96 -26.29 -20.19
N LEU A 252 4.50 -25.80 -19.03
CA LEU A 252 5.25 -24.93 -18.13
C LEU A 252 5.77 -25.66 -16.90
N ILE A 253 5.19 -26.80 -16.57
CA ILE A 253 5.50 -27.57 -15.36
C ILE A 253 6.90 -28.20 -15.48
N LEU A 254 7.71 -28.04 -14.43
CA LEU A 254 9.04 -28.61 -14.37
C LEU A 254 8.97 -30.14 -14.45
N PRO A 255 9.86 -30.80 -15.22
CA PRO A 255 9.74 -32.22 -15.52
C PRO A 255 9.91 -33.14 -14.31
N TYR A 256 10.56 -32.69 -13.23
CA TYR A 256 10.75 -33.46 -12.01
C TYR A 256 9.60 -33.32 -10.99
N VAL A 257 8.57 -32.49 -11.30
CA VAL A 257 7.39 -32.36 -10.44
C VAL A 257 6.58 -33.65 -10.51
N LYS A 258 6.47 -34.32 -9.36
CA LYS A 258 5.71 -35.54 -9.15
C LYS A 258 5.16 -35.62 -7.75
N PHE A 259 4.11 -36.38 -7.55
CA PHE A 259 3.44 -36.61 -6.28
C PHE A 259 3.12 -38.08 -6.10
N GLU A 260 3.05 -38.53 -4.84
CA GLU A 260 2.79 -39.90 -4.45
C GLU A 260 1.33 -40.08 -3.98
N THR A 261 0.75 -39.06 -3.35
CA THR A 261 -0.60 -39.14 -2.84
C THR A 261 -1.65 -38.82 -3.89
N PRO A 262 -2.87 -39.40 -3.78
CA PRO A 262 -3.95 -39.15 -4.74
C PRO A 262 -4.37 -37.68 -4.79
N GLU A 263 -4.41 -36.99 -3.66
CA GLU A 263 -4.85 -35.59 -3.57
C GLU A 263 -3.95 -34.66 -4.35
N PHE A 264 -2.64 -34.75 -4.13
CA PHE A 264 -1.65 -33.94 -4.85
C PHE A 264 -1.51 -34.37 -6.31
N SER A 265 -1.63 -35.66 -6.62
CA SER A 265 -1.65 -36.17 -8.00
C SER A 265 -2.85 -35.65 -8.78
N ASN A 266 -4.03 -35.59 -8.17
CA ASN A 266 -5.24 -35.00 -8.77
C ASN A 266 -5.09 -33.49 -9.00
N MET A 267 -4.50 -32.78 -8.04
CA MET A 267 -4.18 -31.34 -8.16
C MET A 267 -3.21 -31.11 -9.34
N LEU A 268 -2.16 -31.92 -9.48
CA LEU A 268 -1.25 -31.84 -10.61
C LEU A 268 -1.95 -32.13 -11.94
N ALA A 269 -2.84 -33.14 -11.98
CA ALA A 269 -3.63 -33.46 -13.17
C ALA A 269 -4.54 -32.29 -13.53
N TRP A 270 -5.16 -31.63 -12.54
CA TRP A 270 -5.95 -30.42 -12.76
C TRP A 270 -5.11 -29.32 -13.42
N PHE A 271 -3.91 -28.99 -12.88
CA PHE A 271 -3.02 -28.01 -13.50
C PHE A 271 -2.67 -28.39 -14.95
N LYS A 272 -2.34 -29.66 -15.21
CA LYS A 272 -2.00 -30.15 -16.56
C LYS A 272 -3.17 -30.04 -17.56
N GLY A 273 -4.40 -30.03 -17.06
CA GLY A 273 -5.61 -29.86 -17.88
C GLY A 273 -5.92 -28.40 -18.25
N LEU A 274 -5.22 -27.41 -17.67
CA LEU A 274 -5.54 -26.00 -17.90
C LEU A 274 -4.97 -25.47 -19.20
N ASP A 275 -5.85 -24.88 -20.03
CA ASP A 275 -5.52 -23.99 -21.14
C ASP A 275 -6.12 -22.62 -20.87
N ILE A 276 -5.28 -21.64 -20.58
CA ILE A 276 -5.70 -20.34 -20.06
C ILE A 276 -5.82 -19.34 -21.19
N GLU A 277 -7.04 -18.90 -21.44
CA GLU A 277 -7.33 -17.83 -22.40
C GLU A 277 -6.98 -16.45 -21.85
N ILE A 278 -6.45 -15.60 -22.72
CA ILE A 278 -6.05 -14.23 -22.40
C ILE A 278 -6.82 -13.28 -23.32
N THR A 279 -7.80 -12.57 -22.75
CA THR A 279 -8.63 -11.62 -23.48
C THR A 279 -8.30 -10.19 -23.02
N ASP A 280 -7.90 -9.32 -23.96
CA ASP A 280 -7.55 -7.91 -23.70
C ASP A 280 -6.52 -7.75 -22.55
N GLY A 281 -5.55 -8.66 -22.46
CA GLY A 281 -4.55 -8.67 -21.40
C GLY A 281 -5.09 -9.01 -20.00
N LYS A 282 -6.37 -9.36 -19.90
CA LYS A 282 -6.98 -9.83 -18.64
C LYS A 282 -6.87 -11.35 -18.56
N ILE A 283 -6.32 -11.79 -17.45
CA ILE A 283 -6.16 -13.20 -17.12
C ILE A 283 -7.20 -13.56 -16.08
N LYS A 284 -8.12 -14.44 -16.44
CA LYS A 284 -9.04 -15.09 -15.50
C LYS A 284 -8.73 -16.58 -15.51
N GLY A 285 -8.44 -17.15 -14.37
CA GLY A 285 -8.20 -18.58 -14.23
C GLY A 285 -9.11 -19.20 -13.20
N PRO A 286 -9.39 -20.50 -13.34
CA PRO A 286 -10.13 -21.25 -12.35
C PRO A 286 -9.34 -21.37 -11.05
N LYS A 287 -10.03 -21.64 -9.96
CA LYS A 287 -9.47 -22.04 -8.68
C LYS A 287 -9.77 -23.52 -8.43
N HIS A 288 -8.89 -24.17 -7.73
CA HIS A 288 -9.03 -25.55 -7.27
C HIS A 288 -8.76 -25.58 -5.76
N THR A 289 -9.72 -26.06 -4.99
CA THR A 289 -9.53 -26.26 -3.55
C THR A 289 -9.29 -27.73 -3.29
N MET A 290 -8.15 -28.05 -2.71
CA MET A 290 -7.78 -29.38 -2.23
C MET A 290 -7.80 -29.41 -0.70
N LYS A 291 -8.27 -30.47 -0.09
CA LYS A 291 -8.17 -30.68 1.35
C LYS A 291 -7.23 -31.84 1.62
N TYR A 292 -6.17 -31.61 2.38
CA TYR A 292 -5.21 -32.64 2.78
C TYR A 292 -4.86 -32.47 4.26
N MET A 293 -4.86 -33.56 5.03
CA MET A 293 -4.62 -33.57 6.48
C MET A 293 -5.41 -32.48 7.24
N GLY A 294 -6.67 -32.26 6.85
CA GLY A 294 -7.54 -31.27 7.49
C GLY A 294 -7.38 -29.83 6.99
N VAL A 295 -6.36 -29.51 6.23
CA VAL A 295 -6.09 -28.16 5.71
C VAL A 295 -6.69 -27.99 4.30
N PRO A 296 -7.70 -27.14 4.12
CA PRO A 296 -8.15 -26.72 2.79
C PRO A 296 -7.14 -25.75 2.18
N THR A 297 -6.72 -26.02 0.94
CA THR A 297 -5.77 -25.19 0.21
C THR A 297 -6.32 -24.81 -1.14
N ASP A 298 -6.30 -23.51 -1.43
CA ASP A 298 -6.69 -22.93 -2.71
C ASP A 298 -5.48 -22.81 -3.63
N TYR A 299 -5.60 -23.40 -4.81
CA TYR A 299 -4.67 -23.31 -5.92
C TYR A 299 -5.24 -22.47 -7.05
N GLY A 300 -4.39 -21.83 -7.83
CA GLY A 300 -4.81 -21.01 -8.97
C GLY A 300 -3.65 -20.48 -9.79
N LEU A 301 -3.87 -19.40 -10.54
CA LEU A 301 -2.82 -18.78 -11.37
C LEU A 301 -1.92 -17.79 -10.59
N GLY A 302 -2.18 -17.59 -9.30
CA GLY A 302 -1.38 -16.73 -8.41
C GLY A 302 -0.49 -17.55 -7.48
N GLY A 303 -0.68 -17.37 -6.17
CA GLY A 303 -0.05 -18.20 -5.12
C GLY A 303 -1.05 -19.21 -4.56
N LEU A 304 -0.56 -20.17 -3.80
CA LEU A 304 -1.38 -21.06 -3.00
C LEU A 304 -1.66 -20.44 -1.62
N HIS A 305 -2.81 -20.77 -1.03
CA HIS A 305 -3.19 -20.32 0.30
C HIS A 305 -3.99 -21.42 0.98
N GLY A 306 -3.49 -21.91 2.07
CA GLY A 306 -4.16 -22.93 2.88
C GLY A 306 -3.96 -22.67 4.37
N CYS A 307 -4.97 -22.94 5.17
CA CYS A 307 -4.88 -22.73 6.60
C CYS A 307 -5.79 -23.74 7.32
N ILE A 308 -5.31 -24.21 8.45
CA ILE A 308 -6.12 -24.97 9.42
C ILE A 308 -7.20 -24.04 10.00
N ARG A 309 -8.12 -24.60 10.78
CA ARG A 309 -9.15 -23.81 11.46
C ARG A 309 -8.56 -22.67 12.29
N SER A 310 -9.30 -21.58 12.44
CA SER A 310 -9.01 -20.54 13.43
C SER A 310 -8.76 -21.18 14.80
N GLY A 311 -7.77 -20.64 15.54
CA GLY A 311 -7.42 -21.19 16.85
C GLY A 311 -6.02 -20.80 17.31
N ILE A 312 -5.64 -21.34 18.45
CA ILE A 312 -4.33 -21.17 19.05
C ILE A 312 -3.57 -22.49 18.96
N TYR A 313 -2.39 -22.44 18.38
CA TYR A 313 -1.48 -23.58 18.23
C TYR A 313 -0.18 -23.27 18.95
N GLU A 314 0.30 -24.23 19.76
CA GLU A 314 1.48 -24.01 20.62
C GLU A 314 2.48 -25.14 20.49
N SER A 315 3.76 -24.80 20.54
CA SER A 315 4.82 -25.76 20.80
C SER A 315 4.67 -26.31 22.23
N SER A 316 5.04 -27.56 22.43
CA SER A 316 4.95 -28.24 23.72
C SER A 316 6.30 -28.85 24.10
N ASP A 317 6.35 -29.60 25.19
CA ASP A 317 7.56 -30.34 25.57
C ASP A 317 7.94 -31.40 24.54
N THR A 318 6.99 -31.91 23.78
CA THR A 318 7.19 -32.99 22.79
C THR A 318 7.11 -32.53 21.34
N HIS A 319 6.52 -31.38 21.05
CA HIS A 319 6.30 -30.90 19.68
C HIS A 319 6.80 -29.47 19.47
N LEU A 320 7.19 -29.16 18.23
CA LEU A 320 7.62 -27.84 17.75
C LEU A 320 6.72 -27.34 16.65
N ILE A 321 6.48 -26.03 16.62
CA ILE A 321 5.97 -25.35 15.42
C ILE A 321 7.18 -24.92 14.58
N VAL A 322 7.28 -25.47 13.38
CA VAL A 322 8.31 -25.13 12.39
C VAL A 322 7.71 -24.37 11.22
N SER A 323 8.45 -23.38 10.72
CA SER A 323 8.14 -22.63 9.50
C SER A 323 9.30 -22.79 8.52
N ALA A 324 9.01 -23.13 7.27
CA ALA A 324 9.99 -23.21 6.20
C ALA A 324 9.58 -22.24 5.08
N ASP A 325 10.23 -21.09 5.04
CA ASP A 325 9.99 -20.03 4.05
C ASP A 325 11.06 -20.06 2.95
N VAL A 326 10.68 -19.98 1.67
CA VAL A 326 11.63 -19.96 0.55
C VAL A 326 12.23 -18.57 0.38
N THR A 327 13.54 -18.50 0.48
CA THR A 327 14.29 -17.24 0.35
C THR A 327 14.14 -16.64 -1.05
N SER A 328 13.59 -15.41 -1.14
CA SER A 328 13.38 -14.70 -2.41
C SER A 328 12.78 -15.59 -3.50
N PHE A 329 11.68 -16.27 -3.19
CA PHE A 329 11.15 -17.41 -3.94
C PHE A 329 11.00 -17.16 -5.44
N TYR A 330 10.14 -16.24 -5.87
CA TYR A 330 9.87 -16.00 -7.29
C TYR A 330 11.10 -15.54 -8.09
N PRO A 331 11.94 -14.62 -7.58
CA PRO A 331 13.21 -14.30 -8.22
C PRO A 331 14.12 -15.51 -8.39
N ASN A 332 14.37 -16.27 -7.32
CA ASN A 332 15.25 -17.44 -7.38
C ASN A 332 14.71 -18.52 -8.32
N LEU A 333 13.40 -18.74 -8.32
CA LEU A 333 12.78 -19.72 -9.22
C LEU A 333 13.04 -19.38 -10.69
N ALA A 334 12.88 -18.09 -11.07
CA ALA A 334 13.18 -17.64 -12.43
C ALA A 334 14.69 -17.70 -12.76
N ILE A 335 15.56 -17.28 -11.83
CA ILE A 335 17.00 -17.27 -12.02
C ILE A 335 17.54 -18.71 -12.17
N ARG A 336 17.18 -19.62 -11.25
CA ARG A 336 17.69 -21.01 -11.24
C ARG A 336 17.24 -21.80 -12.47
N ASN A 337 16.05 -21.55 -12.96
CA ASN A 337 15.53 -22.20 -14.16
C ASN A 337 15.83 -21.44 -15.46
N LYS A 338 16.51 -20.30 -15.39
CA LYS A 338 16.86 -19.44 -16.53
C LYS A 338 15.63 -19.07 -17.38
N TRP A 339 14.58 -18.57 -16.69
CA TRP A 339 13.35 -18.12 -17.37
C TRP A 339 13.42 -16.64 -17.72
N SER A 340 13.06 -16.32 -18.94
CA SER A 340 12.99 -14.95 -19.49
C SER A 340 11.69 -14.74 -20.24
N PRO A 341 11.24 -13.47 -20.43
CA PRO A 341 10.18 -13.19 -21.40
C PRO A 341 10.60 -13.62 -22.80
N ALA A 342 9.72 -14.24 -23.60
CA ALA A 342 10.06 -14.83 -24.89
C ALA A 342 10.58 -13.81 -25.93
N HIS A 343 10.26 -12.53 -25.78
CA HIS A 343 10.70 -11.43 -26.66
C HIS A 343 12.05 -10.81 -26.27
N ILE A 344 12.66 -11.26 -25.18
CA ILE A 344 13.97 -10.79 -24.73
C ILE A 344 14.97 -11.95 -24.85
N PRO A 345 16.16 -11.74 -25.43
CA PRO A 345 17.20 -12.77 -25.49
C PRO A 345 17.48 -13.34 -24.11
N LYS A 346 17.47 -14.68 -24.02
CA LYS A 346 17.44 -15.43 -22.75
C LYS A 346 18.68 -15.15 -21.90
N GLU A 347 19.85 -15.32 -22.48
CA GLU A 347 21.12 -15.21 -21.76
C GLU A 347 21.32 -13.80 -21.18
N PRO A 348 21.20 -12.68 -21.96
CA PRO A 348 21.33 -11.34 -21.43
C PRO A 348 20.36 -11.01 -20.31
N PHE A 349 19.11 -11.48 -20.42
CA PHE A 349 18.10 -11.27 -19.39
C PHE A 349 18.45 -12.03 -18.10
N CYS A 350 18.76 -13.31 -18.22
CA CYS A 350 19.05 -14.16 -17.05
C CYS A 350 20.31 -13.70 -16.32
N GLU A 351 21.37 -13.35 -17.05
CA GLU A 351 22.60 -12.81 -16.46
C GLU A 351 22.36 -11.46 -15.75
N LEU A 352 21.53 -10.59 -16.33
CA LEU A 352 21.17 -9.33 -15.69
C LEU A 352 20.32 -9.56 -14.43
N TYR A 353 19.38 -10.51 -14.47
CA TYR A 353 18.51 -10.82 -13.34
C TYR A 353 19.29 -11.45 -12.18
N GLU A 354 20.22 -12.35 -12.49
CA GLU A 354 21.15 -12.94 -11.52
C GLU A 354 22.11 -11.88 -10.95
N TRP A 355 22.61 -10.97 -11.78
CA TRP A 355 23.43 -9.86 -11.33
C TRP A 355 22.72 -8.98 -10.29
N PHE A 356 21.45 -8.63 -10.50
CA PHE A 356 20.67 -7.89 -9.50
C PHE A 356 20.56 -8.65 -8.17
N PHE A 357 20.46 -9.97 -8.23
CA PHE A 357 20.39 -10.82 -7.04
C PHE A 357 21.71 -10.86 -6.28
N GLU A 358 22.83 -11.01 -6.98
CA GLU A 358 24.16 -11.02 -6.38
C GLU A 358 24.58 -9.63 -5.87
N GLU A 359 24.26 -8.56 -6.61
CA GLU A 359 24.49 -7.19 -6.13
C GLU A 359 23.77 -6.91 -4.83
N ARG A 360 22.53 -7.36 -4.69
CA ARG A 360 21.76 -7.20 -3.43
C ARG A 360 22.51 -7.76 -2.22
N LYS A 361 23.18 -8.87 -2.34
CA LYS A 361 23.89 -9.54 -1.23
C LYS A 361 25.08 -8.74 -0.72
N LYS A 362 25.64 -7.86 -1.52
CA LYS A 362 26.80 -7.03 -1.16
C LYS A 362 26.45 -5.91 -0.17
N TYR A 363 25.17 -5.63 0.02
CA TYR A 363 24.70 -4.54 0.85
C TYR A 363 23.91 -5.06 2.06
N ASP A 364 24.16 -4.43 3.22
CA ASP A 364 23.37 -4.66 4.43
C ASP A 364 21.88 -4.39 4.20
N LYS A 365 20.99 -5.11 4.92
CA LYS A 365 19.52 -4.97 4.79
C LYS A 365 19.02 -3.54 5.01
N LYS A 366 19.76 -2.73 5.79
CA LYS A 366 19.44 -1.30 6.04
C LYS A 366 19.94 -0.37 4.93
N ASN A 367 20.78 -0.85 4.03
CA ASN A 367 21.32 -0.04 2.93
C ASN A 367 20.23 0.21 1.87
N PRO A 368 20.04 1.46 1.40
CA PRO A 368 19.07 1.77 0.35
C PRO A 368 19.25 0.99 -0.95
N LEU A 369 20.48 0.60 -1.31
CA LEU A 369 20.74 -0.22 -2.49
C LEU A 369 20.27 -1.66 -2.33
N ASN A 370 20.36 -2.26 -1.13
CA ASN A 370 19.75 -3.56 -0.87
C ASN A 370 18.23 -3.51 -1.12
N TYR A 371 17.60 -2.45 -0.61
CA TYR A 371 16.17 -2.22 -0.83
C TYR A 371 15.83 -2.04 -2.32
N LEU A 372 16.64 -1.25 -3.05
CA LEU A 372 16.47 -1.10 -4.49
C LEU A 372 16.48 -2.44 -5.23
N PHE A 373 17.53 -3.24 -5.02
CA PHE A 373 17.65 -4.52 -5.72
C PHE A 373 16.54 -5.50 -5.29
N LYS A 374 16.11 -5.45 -4.04
CA LYS A 374 14.90 -6.18 -3.60
C LYS A 374 13.66 -5.80 -4.40
N ILE A 375 13.43 -4.49 -4.63
CA ILE A 375 12.30 -4.01 -5.42
C ILE A 375 12.43 -4.49 -6.87
N VAL A 376 13.60 -4.35 -7.49
CA VAL A 376 13.85 -4.78 -8.87
C VAL A 376 13.55 -6.26 -9.03
N LEU A 377 14.05 -7.10 -8.15
CA LEU A 377 13.84 -8.54 -8.17
C LEU A 377 12.36 -8.93 -8.02
N ASN A 378 11.70 -8.39 -7.01
CA ASN A 378 10.31 -8.73 -6.71
C ASN A 378 9.31 -8.18 -7.73
N SER A 379 9.62 -7.02 -8.33
CA SER A 379 8.73 -6.41 -9.32
C SER A 379 8.72 -7.15 -10.68
N THR A 380 9.74 -7.93 -11.00
CA THR A 380 9.87 -8.62 -12.28
C THR A 380 8.67 -9.53 -12.56
N TYR A 381 8.25 -10.32 -11.58
CA TYR A 381 7.05 -11.12 -11.67
C TYR A 381 5.78 -10.26 -11.93
N GLY A 382 5.58 -9.21 -11.13
CA GLY A 382 4.43 -8.30 -11.30
C GLY A 382 4.43 -7.59 -12.66
N LEU A 383 5.60 -7.22 -13.14
CA LEU A 383 5.78 -6.59 -14.46
C LEU A 383 5.51 -7.57 -15.61
N SER A 384 5.82 -8.86 -15.45
CA SER A 384 5.52 -9.88 -16.49
C SER A 384 4.01 -10.10 -16.68
N LYS A 385 3.20 -9.80 -15.67
CA LYS A 385 1.74 -9.88 -15.72
C LYS A 385 1.09 -8.63 -16.35
N SER A 386 1.76 -7.48 -16.32
CA SER A 386 1.18 -6.20 -16.74
C SER A 386 1.32 -5.97 -18.25
N GLN A 387 0.21 -5.89 -18.98
CA GLN A 387 0.21 -5.63 -20.44
C GLN A 387 0.89 -4.30 -20.86
N HIS A 388 1.07 -3.38 -19.90
CA HIS A 388 1.75 -2.10 -20.10
C HIS A 388 3.27 -2.16 -19.83
N SER A 389 3.77 -3.34 -19.45
CA SER A 389 5.18 -3.55 -19.14
C SER A 389 5.92 -4.11 -20.35
N PHE A 390 7.18 -3.69 -20.49
CA PHE A 390 8.11 -4.29 -21.47
C PHE A 390 8.50 -5.74 -21.10
N LEU A 391 8.24 -6.19 -19.86
CA LEU A 391 8.41 -7.59 -19.45
C LEU A 391 7.17 -8.46 -19.66
N TYR A 392 6.10 -7.92 -20.26
CA TYR A 392 4.84 -8.64 -20.38
C TYR A 392 4.99 -9.93 -21.15
N ASP A 393 4.87 -11.02 -20.46
CA ASP A 393 4.73 -12.39 -20.99
C ASP A 393 3.95 -13.25 -19.99
N PRO A 394 2.68 -13.53 -20.24
CA PRO A 394 1.85 -14.37 -19.37
C PRO A 394 2.42 -15.76 -19.11
N GLU A 395 3.16 -16.33 -20.05
CA GLU A 395 3.81 -17.62 -19.85
C GLU A 395 4.87 -17.56 -18.77
N LEU A 396 5.73 -16.53 -18.78
CA LEU A 396 6.70 -16.32 -17.69
C LEU A 396 6.01 -16.19 -16.34
N THR A 397 4.90 -15.45 -16.29
CA THR A 397 4.10 -15.30 -15.07
C THR A 397 3.66 -16.66 -14.52
N PHE A 398 3.08 -17.51 -15.38
CA PHE A 398 2.57 -18.83 -14.98
C PHE A 398 3.69 -19.83 -14.68
N ARG A 399 4.81 -19.77 -15.41
CA ARG A 399 6.00 -20.59 -15.08
C ARG A 399 6.41 -20.38 -13.63
N ILE A 400 6.45 -19.13 -13.18
CA ILE A 400 6.84 -18.77 -11.82
C ILE A 400 5.77 -19.22 -10.82
N THR A 401 4.50 -18.84 -11.02
CA THR A 401 3.47 -19.06 -10.01
C THR A 401 3.01 -20.51 -9.90
N VAL A 402 2.88 -21.22 -11.03
CA VAL A 402 2.44 -22.61 -11.00
C VAL A 402 3.53 -23.51 -10.44
N ASN A 403 4.78 -23.35 -10.91
CA ASN A 403 5.86 -24.17 -10.36
C ASN A 403 6.14 -23.82 -8.88
N GLY A 404 5.99 -22.54 -8.48
CA GLY A 404 6.09 -22.18 -7.07
C GLY A 404 5.11 -22.97 -6.20
N GLN A 405 3.83 -23.00 -6.58
CA GLN A 405 2.81 -23.78 -5.89
C GLN A 405 3.13 -25.29 -5.86
N LEU A 406 3.53 -25.86 -7.02
CA LEU A 406 3.83 -27.28 -7.13
C LEU A 406 5.07 -27.67 -6.31
N LEU A 407 6.13 -26.88 -6.31
CA LEU A 407 7.35 -27.17 -5.54
C LEU A 407 7.11 -27.09 -4.03
N LEU A 408 6.35 -26.10 -3.54
CA LEU A 408 5.95 -26.07 -2.13
C LEU A 408 5.05 -27.25 -1.78
N SER A 409 4.16 -27.66 -2.67
CA SER A 409 3.32 -28.85 -2.47
C SER A 409 4.13 -30.14 -2.41
N MET A 410 5.24 -30.25 -3.16
CA MET A 410 6.16 -31.39 -3.03
C MET A 410 6.81 -31.43 -1.65
N LEU A 411 7.25 -30.29 -1.13
CA LEU A 411 7.81 -30.22 0.24
C LEU A 411 6.74 -30.61 1.27
N TYR A 412 5.54 -30.06 1.12
CA TYR A 412 4.40 -30.38 2.00
C TYR A 412 4.09 -31.88 2.03
N GLU A 413 3.98 -32.51 0.85
CA GLU A 413 3.72 -33.94 0.72
C GLU A 413 4.83 -34.76 1.38
N GLN A 414 6.12 -34.46 1.11
CA GLN A 414 7.24 -35.23 1.66
C GLN A 414 7.34 -35.09 3.19
N ILE A 415 7.10 -33.91 3.77
CA ILE A 415 7.03 -33.76 5.23
C ILE A 415 5.93 -34.64 5.78
N SER A 416 4.74 -34.62 5.17
CA SER A 416 3.58 -35.38 5.65
C SER A 416 3.75 -36.90 5.53
N LEU A 417 4.43 -37.40 4.49
CA LEU A 417 4.67 -38.83 4.27
C LEU A 417 5.74 -39.38 5.17
N GLN A 418 6.83 -38.64 5.35
CA GLN A 418 7.99 -39.13 6.12
C GLN A 418 7.87 -38.87 7.62
N ILE A 419 7.04 -37.90 8.02
CA ILE A 419 6.71 -37.62 9.42
C ILE A 419 5.19 -37.75 9.60
N PRO A 420 4.65 -38.95 9.77
CA PRO A 420 3.19 -39.19 9.83
C PRO A 420 2.46 -38.40 10.93
N ASP A 421 3.17 -38.07 12.02
CA ASP A 421 2.64 -37.29 13.14
C ASP A 421 2.80 -35.78 12.93
N ALA A 422 3.29 -35.33 11.78
CA ALA A 422 3.36 -33.92 11.45
C ALA A 422 1.96 -33.39 11.16
N GLN A 423 1.58 -32.32 11.84
CA GLN A 423 0.33 -31.62 11.61
C GLN A 423 0.58 -30.32 10.82
N PRO A 424 0.08 -30.22 9.59
CA PRO A 424 0.17 -28.96 8.85
C PRO A 424 -0.73 -27.90 9.50
N ILE A 425 -0.23 -26.68 9.59
CA ILE A 425 -0.97 -25.54 10.14
C ILE A 425 -1.40 -24.58 9.02
N MET A 426 -0.42 -24.15 8.23
CA MET A 426 -0.64 -23.12 7.22
C MET A 426 0.33 -23.31 6.06
N GLN A 427 -0.12 -22.88 4.88
CA GLN A 427 0.73 -22.71 3.72
C GLN A 427 0.32 -21.43 2.98
N ASN A 428 1.30 -20.69 2.61
CA ASN A 428 1.11 -19.47 1.85
C ASN A 428 2.01 -19.45 0.60
N THR A 429 2.08 -18.33 -0.09
CA THR A 429 2.76 -18.22 -1.38
C THR A 429 4.23 -18.67 -1.37
N ASP A 430 4.92 -18.57 -0.23
CA ASP A 430 6.37 -18.73 -0.11
C ASP A 430 6.81 -19.60 1.08
N GLY A 431 5.87 -20.12 1.89
CA GLY A 431 6.22 -20.89 3.08
C GLY A 431 5.19 -21.92 3.52
N LEU A 432 5.62 -22.79 4.42
CA LEU A 432 4.86 -23.87 5.06
C LEU A 432 5.07 -23.85 6.56
N GLU A 433 4.00 -24.02 7.33
CA GLU A 433 4.05 -24.16 8.78
C GLU A 433 3.48 -25.51 9.22
N PHE A 434 4.21 -26.21 10.10
CA PHE A 434 3.85 -27.51 10.67
C PHE A 434 4.07 -27.58 12.18
N ILE A 435 3.31 -28.40 12.87
CA ILE A 435 3.67 -28.93 14.18
C ILE A 435 4.30 -30.30 13.94
N ILE A 436 5.51 -30.50 14.43
CA ILE A 436 6.24 -31.78 14.31
C ILE A 436 6.72 -32.26 15.68
N PRO A 437 6.88 -33.59 15.90
CA PRO A 437 7.56 -34.10 17.08
C PRO A 437 9.01 -33.62 17.13
N LYS A 438 9.50 -33.26 18.33
CA LYS A 438 10.88 -32.74 18.52
C LYS A 438 11.97 -33.74 18.09
N ASP A 439 11.74 -35.00 18.29
CA ASP A 439 12.66 -36.10 17.87
C ASP A 439 12.71 -36.26 16.34
N LYS A 440 11.81 -35.64 15.59
CA LYS A 440 11.77 -35.64 14.11
C LYS A 440 12.39 -34.39 13.47
N LEU A 441 12.93 -33.48 14.26
CA LEU A 441 13.50 -32.23 13.75
C LEU A 441 14.65 -32.47 12.76
N GLU A 442 15.52 -33.47 13.05
CA GLU A 442 16.63 -33.80 12.15
C GLU A 442 16.12 -34.36 10.82
N LEU A 443 15.10 -35.24 10.85
CA LEU A 443 14.45 -35.75 9.64
C LEU A 443 13.78 -34.62 8.86
N PHE A 444 13.10 -33.68 9.53
CA PHE A 444 12.52 -32.50 8.89
C PHE A 444 13.59 -31.66 8.16
N ASN A 445 14.73 -31.43 8.81
CA ASN A 445 15.85 -30.70 8.20
C ASN A 445 16.45 -31.45 7.01
N GLN A 446 16.51 -32.78 7.08
CA GLN A 446 16.95 -33.62 5.96
C GLN A 446 16.00 -33.51 4.77
N ILE A 447 14.67 -33.58 4.98
CA ILE A 447 13.65 -33.42 3.93
C ILE A 447 13.77 -32.04 3.29
N CYS A 448 13.93 -31.00 4.10
CA CYS A 448 14.17 -29.64 3.60
C CYS A 448 15.42 -29.57 2.72
N LYS A 449 16.50 -30.20 3.15
CA LYS A 449 17.77 -30.23 2.40
C LYS A 449 17.69 -31.00 1.09
N GLU A 450 17.00 -32.13 1.07
CA GLU A 450 16.72 -32.89 -0.16
C GLU A 450 15.91 -32.07 -1.15
N TRP A 451 14.88 -31.34 -0.67
CA TRP A 451 14.10 -30.43 -1.49
C TRP A 451 14.93 -29.25 -2.02
N GLU A 452 15.80 -28.64 -1.19
CA GLU A 452 16.73 -27.60 -1.63
C GLU A 452 17.68 -28.10 -2.73
N ASN A 453 18.22 -29.31 -2.58
CA ASN A 453 19.11 -29.92 -3.58
C ASN A 453 18.37 -30.17 -4.90
N LEU A 454 17.12 -30.65 -4.85
CA LEU A 454 16.31 -30.94 -6.02
C LEU A 454 15.93 -29.65 -6.77
N THR A 455 15.57 -28.61 -6.04
CA THR A 455 15.02 -27.36 -6.61
C THR A 455 16.08 -26.29 -6.85
N SER A 456 17.26 -26.42 -6.25
CA SER A 456 18.30 -25.37 -6.17
C SER A 456 17.81 -24.07 -5.52
N LEU A 457 16.76 -24.15 -4.71
CA LEU A 457 16.23 -23.07 -3.87
C LEU A 457 16.75 -23.20 -2.44
N GLN A 458 16.55 -22.18 -1.62
CA GLN A 458 16.98 -22.18 -0.22
C GLN A 458 15.79 -21.90 0.69
N LEU A 459 15.71 -22.63 1.79
CA LEU A 459 14.72 -22.45 2.85
C LEU A 459 15.34 -21.68 4.03
N GLU A 460 14.57 -20.78 4.60
CA GLU A 460 14.82 -20.18 5.91
C GLU A 460 13.86 -20.85 6.90
N VAL A 461 14.42 -21.55 7.90
CA VAL A 461 13.63 -22.27 8.91
C VAL A 461 13.57 -21.45 10.18
N ASP A 462 12.36 -21.17 10.64
CA ASP A 462 12.08 -20.51 11.90
C ASP A 462 11.23 -21.41 12.81
N PHE A 463 11.27 -21.13 14.12
CA PHE A 463 10.51 -21.85 15.13
C PHE A 463 9.58 -20.88 15.85
N TYR A 464 8.32 -21.29 16.01
CA TYR A 464 7.34 -20.51 16.74
C TYR A 464 6.95 -21.22 18.05
N LYS A 465 6.92 -20.44 19.12
CA LYS A 465 6.37 -20.88 20.40
C LYS A 465 4.84 -21.01 20.33
N LYS A 466 4.20 -20.09 19.58
CA LYS A 466 2.76 -20.00 19.53
C LYS A 466 2.31 -19.32 18.23
N MET A 467 1.25 -19.82 17.63
CA MET A 467 0.56 -19.18 16.53
C MET A 467 -0.92 -18.97 16.88
N ILE A 468 -1.37 -17.75 16.74
CA ILE A 468 -2.77 -17.33 16.90
C ILE A 468 -3.30 -17.08 15.49
N ILE A 469 -4.15 -17.95 15.00
CA ILE A 469 -4.61 -17.97 13.63
C ILE A 469 -6.10 -17.61 13.57
N ARG A 470 -6.43 -16.57 12.85
CA ARG A 470 -7.79 -16.27 12.43
C ARG A 470 -8.06 -16.88 11.05
N ASP A 471 -7.17 -16.63 10.10
CA ASP A 471 -7.12 -17.23 8.76
C ASP A 471 -5.70 -17.05 8.18
N VAL A 472 -5.47 -17.55 6.95
CA VAL A 472 -4.14 -17.53 6.29
C VAL A 472 -3.52 -16.13 6.13
N ASN A 473 -4.33 -15.08 6.11
CA ASN A 473 -3.88 -13.69 5.97
C ASN A 473 -3.88 -12.91 7.29
N ASN A 474 -4.49 -13.46 8.35
CA ASN A 474 -4.70 -12.78 9.62
C ASN A 474 -4.25 -13.68 10.77
N TYR A 475 -3.00 -13.46 11.24
CA TYR A 475 -2.41 -14.26 12.31
C TYR A 475 -1.33 -13.51 13.09
N ILE A 476 -1.04 -14.01 14.30
CA ILE A 476 0.14 -13.66 15.09
C ILE A 476 0.99 -14.91 15.24
N ALA A 477 2.31 -14.83 14.95
CA ALA A 477 3.25 -15.89 15.21
C ALA A 477 4.34 -15.39 16.18
N ILE A 478 4.41 -16.02 17.36
CA ILE A 478 5.36 -15.70 18.42
C ILE A 478 6.54 -16.64 18.25
N TYR A 479 7.74 -16.08 18.03
CA TYR A 479 8.93 -16.87 17.85
C TYR A 479 9.35 -17.59 19.14
N GLU A 480 9.98 -18.77 19.00
CA GLU A 480 10.66 -19.45 20.09
C GLU A 480 11.83 -18.63 20.63
N ASN A 481 12.52 -17.90 19.76
CA ASN A 481 13.56 -16.97 20.14
C ASN A 481 12.95 -15.67 20.72
N PRO A 482 13.10 -15.41 22.04
CA PRO A 482 12.48 -14.26 22.70
C PRO A 482 13.06 -12.91 22.26
N LYS A 483 14.17 -12.89 21.50
CA LYS A 483 14.76 -11.66 20.94
C LYS A 483 14.07 -11.23 19.63
N LYS A 484 13.30 -12.13 19.01
CA LYS A 484 12.51 -11.81 17.81
C LYS A 484 11.13 -11.32 18.25
N GLU A 485 10.71 -10.15 17.74
CA GLU A 485 9.33 -9.67 17.92
C GLU A 485 8.34 -10.59 17.21
N ALA A 486 7.14 -10.71 17.76
CA ALA A 486 6.07 -11.50 17.14
C ALA A 486 5.72 -10.98 15.74
N LYS A 487 5.58 -11.92 14.80
CA LYS A 487 5.16 -11.63 13.42
C LYS A 487 3.65 -11.45 13.38
N CYS A 488 3.19 -10.22 13.11
CA CYS A 488 1.76 -9.90 12.95
C CYS A 488 1.41 -9.76 11.48
N LYS A 489 0.25 -10.30 11.07
CA LYS A 489 -0.26 -10.21 9.70
C LYS A 489 -1.72 -9.80 9.67
N GLY A 490 -2.07 -9.06 8.60
CA GLY A 490 -3.43 -8.63 8.30
C GLY A 490 -4.04 -7.73 9.39
N THR A 491 -5.16 -8.16 9.97
CA THR A 491 -5.88 -7.40 11.02
C THR A 491 -5.12 -7.27 12.33
N PHE A 492 -4.03 -8.05 12.52
CA PHE A 492 -3.18 -7.95 13.69
C PHE A 492 -1.96 -7.04 13.48
N GLU A 493 -1.79 -6.48 12.29
CA GLU A 493 -0.73 -5.50 12.02
C GLU A 493 -1.07 -4.15 12.67
N TRP A 494 -0.15 -3.60 13.47
CA TRP A 494 -0.33 -2.31 14.12
C TRP A 494 0.92 -1.43 14.14
N LYS A 495 2.12 -2.03 14.04
CA LYS A 495 3.39 -1.30 13.95
C LYS A 495 3.65 -0.87 12.51
N ASP A 496 4.18 0.33 12.34
CA ASP A 496 4.68 0.87 11.06
C ASP A 496 3.70 0.70 9.89
N LEU A 497 2.40 0.86 10.19
CA LEU A 497 1.37 0.74 9.17
C LEU A 497 1.60 1.75 8.03
N PRO A 498 1.63 1.31 6.77
CA PRO A 498 1.68 2.23 5.63
C PRO A 498 0.51 3.20 5.64
N LEU A 499 0.76 4.48 5.37
CA LEU A 499 -0.24 5.55 5.45
C LEU A 499 -1.49 5.35 4.58
N HIS A 500 -1.45 4.49 3.56
CA HIS A 500 -2.62 4.16 2.75
C HIS A 500 -3.55 3.12 3.39
N LYS A 501 -3.08 2.35 4.39
CA LYS A 501 -3.89 1.37 5.10
C LYS A 501 -4.89 2.04 6.04
N ASN A 502 -6.01 1.38 6.24
CA ASN A 502 -6.99 1.79 7.24
C ASN A 502 -6.52 1.33 8.63
N LYS A 503 -6.41 2.27 9.56
CA LYS A 503 -6.05 2.02 10.96
C LYS A 503 -7.21 2.27 11.93
N SER A 504 -8.45 2.15 11.45
CA SER A 504 -9.63 2.34 12.30
C SER A 504 -9.58 1.44 13.53
N PHE A 505 -9.83 2.04 14.69
CA PHE A 505 -9.90 1.34 15.97
C PHE A 505 -8.63 0.56 16.31
N LEU A 506 -7.48 1.18 16.10
CA LEU A 506 -6.16 0.57 16.34
C LEU A 506 -5.99 0.07 17.77
N VAL A 507 -6.73 0.64 18.73
CA VAL A 507 -6.80 0.18 20.12
C VAL A 507 -7.19 -1.29 20.23
N VAL A 508 -8.12 -1.77 19.36
CA VAL A 508 -8.55 -3.18 19.33
C VAL A 508 -7.39 -4.08 18.92
N THR A 509 -6.71 -3.74 17.81
CA THR A 509 -5.55 -4.51 17.33
C THR A 509 -4.40 -4.54 18.35
N LYS A 510 -4.12 -3.41 18.99
CA LYS A 510 -3.08 -3.33 20.02
C LYS A 510 -3.46 -4.15 21.27
N ALA A 511 -4.72 -4.09 21.70
CA ALA A 511 -5.21 -4.89 22.83
C ALA A 511 -5.15 -6.38 22.56
N LEU A 512 -5.49 -6.82 21.33
CA LEU A 512 -5.36 -8.22 20.91
C LEU A 512 -3.89 -8.68 20.93
N TYR A 513 -2.97 -7.83 20.47
CA TYR A 513 -1.54 -8.12 20.56
C TYR A 513 -1.10 -8.25 22.02
N GLU A 514 -1.43 -7.31 22.89
CA GLU A 514 -1.08 -7.35 24.31
C GLU A 514 -1.67 -8.57 25.02
N TYR A 515 -2.90 -8.96 24.68
CA TYR A 515 -3.54 -10.15 25.22
C TYR A 515 -2.83 -11.44 24.78
N PHE A 516 -2.68 -11.66 23.49
CA PHE A 516 -2.15 -12.92 22.98
C PHE A 516 -0.63 -13.09 23.16
N VAL A 517 0.13 -11.99 23.11
CA VAL A 517 1.60 -12.01 23.19
C VAL A 517 2.10 -11.80 24.61
N ASN A 518 1.53 -10.82 25.34
CA ASN A 518 2.01 -10.39 26.65
C ASN A 518 1.12 -10.83 27.83
N GLY A 519 -0.05 -11.43 27.55
CA GLY A 519 -0.98 -11.90 28.59
C GLY A 519 -1.69 -10.77 29.34
N VAL A 520 -1.78 -9.57 28.77
CA VAL A 520 -2.43 -8.42 29.40
C VAL A 520 -3.93 -8.51 29.22
N ASP A 521 -4.68 -8.37 30.32
CA ASP A 521 -6.15 -8.33 30.26
C ASP A 521 -6.64 -7.15 29.42
N PRO A 522 -7.62 -7.35 28.50
CA PRO A 522 -8.12 -6.30 27.63
C PRO A 522 -8.69 -5.08 28.35
N GLU A 523 -9.36 -5.28 29.48
CA GLU A 523 -9.94 -4.18 30.27
C GLU A 523 -8.83 -3.35 30.90
N ALA A 524 -7.83 -4.02 31.49
CA ALA A 524 -6.64 -3.37 32.05
C ALA A 524 -5.86 -2.60 30.96
N TYR A 525 -5.74 -3.14 29.74
CA TYR A 525 -5.12 -2.43 28.64
C TYR A 525 -5.87 -1.15 28.27
N LEU A 526 -7.20 -1.20 28.15
CA LEU A 526 -8.02 -0.03 27.83
C LEU A 526 -7.98 1.05 28.92
N GLU A 527 -7.71 0.69 30.19
CA GLU A 527 -7.52 1.67 31.25
C GLU A 527 -6.20 2.42 31.13
N THR A 528 -5.18 1.79 30.59
CA THR A 528 -3.84 2.38 30.45
C THR A 528 -3.62 3.11 29.12
N ASN A 529 -4.39 2.79 28.08
CA ASN A 529 -4.24 3.45 26.78
C ASN A 529 -4.97 4.80 26.76
N THR A 530 -4.21 5.90 26.78
CA THR A 530 -4.71 7.29 26.76
C THR A 530 -4.54 7.98 25.39
N ASN A 531 -4.14 7.26 24.33
CA ASN A 531 -4.04 7.82 22.99
C ASN A 531 -5.40 7.84 22.30
N VAL A 532 -6.06 8.98 22.25
CA VAL A 532 -7.40 9.14 21.64
C VAL A 532 -7.42 8.71 20.16
N PHE A 533 -6.32 8.87 19.42
CA PHE A 533 -6.27 8.47 18.00
C PHE A 533 -6.36 6.96 17.81
N ASP A 534 -5.94 6.15 18.78
CA ASP A 534 -6.09 4.70 18.73
C ASP A 534 -7.55 4.26 18.74
N TYR A 535 -8.43 5.06 19.36
CA TYR A 535 -9.88 4.82 19.40
C TYR A 535 -10.61 5.33 18.17
N CYS A 536 -9.92 6.08 17.28
CA CYS A 536 -10.56 6.67 16.11
C CYS A 536 -10.78 5.66 14.99
N GLY A 537 -11.97 5.76 14.39
CA GLY A 537 -12.31 5.17 13.09
C GLY A 537 -12.30 6.22 11.99
N GLY A 538 -12.04 5.79 10.76
CA GLY A 538 -12.08 6.63 9.57
C GLY A 538 -13.01 6.04 8.51
N VAL A 539 -13.96 6.84 8.03
CA VAL A 539 -14.85 6.47 6.94
C VAL A 539 -14.76 7.48 5.81
N LYS A 540 -14.83 6.99 4.59
CA LYS A 540 -14.80 7.81 3.37
C LYS A 540 -15.82 7.35 2.35
N ILE A 541 -16.30 8.29 1.55
CA ILE A 541 -17.25 8.06 0.47
C ILE A 541 -16.72 8.59 -0.86
N LYS A 542 -17.31 8.11 -1.95
CA LYS A 542 -16.99 8.52 -3.32
C LYS A 542 -18.27 8.87 -4.07
N GLY A 543 -18.13 9.64 -5.12
CA GLY A 543 -19.24 10.02 -6.00
C GLY A 543 -20.28 10.88 -5.30
N GLU A 544 -21.54 10.56 -5.52
CA GLU A 544 -22.71 11.32 -5.03
C GLU A 544 -23.13 10.94 -3.60
N TRP A 545 -22.47 9.96 -2.99
CA TRP A 545 -22.72 9.63 -1.60
C TRP A 545 -22.29 10.78 -0.68
N PHE A 546 -23.00 10.92 0.44
CA PHE A 546 -22.70 11.91 1.47
C PHE A 546 -22.89 11.31 2.87
N PHE A 547 -22.29 11.93 3.88
CA PHE A 547 -22.53 11.61 5.28
C PHE A 547 -23.50 12.59 5.89
N LEU A 548 -24.43 12.06 6.73
CA LEU A 548 -25.28 12.82 7.63
C LEU A 548 -24.93 12.47 9.07
N GLN A 549 -24.75 13.45 9.91
CA GLN A 549 -24.86 13.27 11.35
C GLN A 549 -26.28 13.58 11.79
N ARG A 550 -26.81 12.73 12.65
CA ARG A 550 -28.17 12.87 13.21
C ARG A 550 -28.08 12.94 14.73
N ARG A 551 -28.59 14.01 15.29
CA ARG A 551 -28.68 14.24 16.75
C ARG A 551 -30.15 14.25 17.15
N ILE A 552 -30.48 13.63 18.28
CA ILE A 552 -31.78 13.77 18.92
C ILE A 552 -31.71 15.01 19.84
N LYS A 553 -32.55 15.99 19.57
CA LYS A 553 -32.70 17.19 20.38
C LYS A 553 -34.19 17.46 20.61
N ASP A 554 -34.62 17.49 21.86
CA ASP A 554 -36.01 17.76 22.27
C ASP A 554 -37.04 16.84 21.55
N GLY A 555 -36.70 15.56 21.34
CA GLY A 555 -37.55 14.55 20.68
C GLY A 555 -37.56 14.63 19.14
N ASN A 556 -36.88 15.59 18.55
CA ASN A 556 -36.74 15.75 17.10
C ASN A 556 -35.33 15.38 16.63
N TYR A 557 -35.22 15.01 15.35
CA TYR A 557 -33.92 14.80 14.71
C TYR A 557 -33.41 16.09 14.10
N GLU A 558 -32.19 16.52 14.52
CA GLU A 558 -31.42 17.55 13.84
C GLU A 558 -30.37 16.86 12.96
N GLU A 559 -30.41 17.16 11.66
CA GLU A 559 -29.51 16.56 10.67
C GLU A 559 -28.53 17.59 10.11
N THR A 560 -27.29 17.19 10.00
CA THR A 560 -26.26 18.03 9.37
C THR A 560 -25.46 17.22 8.37
N LYS A 561 -25.33 17.72 7.15
CA LYS A 561 -24.46 17.12 6.13
C LYS A 561 -23.00 17.31 6.51
N MET A 562 -22.23 16.23 6.36
CA MET A 562 -20.82 16.20 6.73
C MET A 562 -19.92 16.14 5.48
N GLN A 563 -18.63 16.32 5.68
CA GLN A 563 -17.61 16.13 4.66
C GLN A 563 -17.47 14.67 4.22
N LYS A 564 -16.78 14.41 3.10
CA LYS A 564 -16.65 13.07 2.49
C LYS A 564 -15.71 12.13 3.23
N LEU A 565 -14.86 12.64 4.11
CA LEU A 565 -14.02 11.87 5.02
C LEU A 565 -14.31 12.29 6.45
N VAL A 566 -14.66 11.33 7.30
CA VAL A 566 -14.99 11.56 8.71
C VAL A 566 -14.09 10.69 9.58
N ARG A 567 -13.34 11.33 10.48
CA ARG A 567 -12.70 10.70 11.62
C ARG A 567 -13.63 10.80 12.82
N TYR A 568 -13.86 9.72 13.51
CA TYR A 568 -14.77 9.64 14.65
C TYR A 568 -14.27 8.61 15.66
N TYR A 569 -14.79 8.65 16.85
CA TYR A 569 -14.67 7.56 17.83
C TYR A 569 -16.05 7.25 18.45
N ILE A 570 -16.19 6.09 19.05
CA ILE A 570 -17.40 5.72 19.78
C ILE A 570 -17.36 6.37 21.15
N ALA A 571 -18.40 7.13 21.46
CA ALA A 571 -18.48 7.96 22.64
C ALA A 571 -19.66 7.58 23.54
N GLU A 572 -19.61 8.03 24.79
CA GLU A 572 -20.75 7.91 25.72
C GLU A 572 -21.92 8.80 25.30
N ARG A 573 -21.60 9.97 24.74
CA ARG A 573 -22.57 10.93 24.23
C ARG A 573 -22.12 11.44 22.85
N GLY A 574 -23.05 11.56 21.90
CA GLY A 574 -22.69 11.95 20.55
C GLY A 574 -23.85 11.98 19.58
N VAL A 575 -23.56 11.66 18.35
CA VAL A 575 -24.49 11.64 17.22
C VAL A 575 -24.48 10.25 16.58
N LYS A 576 -25.44 9.95 15.74
CA LYS A 576 -25.38 8.82 14.81
C LYS A 576 -24.95 9.32 13.44
N ILE A 577 -24.01 8.62 12.81
CA ILE A 577 -23.51 8.94 11.48
C ILE A 577 -24.09 7.97 10.48
N PHE A 578 -24.62 8.51 9.38
CA PHE A 578 -25.20 7.73 8.29
C PHE A 578 -24.47 8.04 6.99
N LYS A 579 -24.25 7.01 6.19
CA LYS A 579 -23.85 7.10 4.80
C LYS A 579 -25.11 7.04 3.94
N CYS A 580 -25.36 8.09 3.18
CA CYS A 580 -26.58 8.26 2.39
C CYS A 580 -26.25 8.41 0.90
N ASN A 581 -27.15 7.93 0.04
CA ASN A 581 -27.09 8.20 -1.39
C ASN A 581 -28.28 9.09 -1.83
N PRO A 582 -28.24 9.67 -3.04
CA PRO A 582 -29.35 10.48 -3.56
C PRO A 582 -30.68 9.75 -3.68
N ASP A 583 -30.68 8.41 -3.81
CA ASP A 583 -31.86 7.58 -3.95
C ASP A 583 -32.55 7.29 -2.59
N GLY A 584 -32.05 7.88 -1.50
CA GLY A 584 -32.62 7.74 -0.15
C GLY A 584 -32.18 6.51 0.63
N ARG A 585 -31.18 5.75 0.13
CA ARG A 585 -30.59 4.64 0.91
C ARG A 585 -29.68 5.19 2.01
N GLU A 586 -29.94 4.77 3.23
CA GLU A 586 -29.15 5.10 4.42
C GLU A 586 -28.47 3.85 5.01
N ILE A 587 -27.21 3.99 5.40
CA ILE A 587 -26.44 2.97 6.09
C ILE A 587 -25.82 3.63 7.33
N GLN A 588 -26.24 3.19 8.51
CA GLN A 588 -25.64 3.65 9.77
C GLN A 588 -24.18 3.19 9.87
N ILE A 589 -23.30 4.10 10.23
CA ILE A 589 -21.93 3.77 10.60
C ILE A 589 -21.96 3.27 12.04
N GLU A 590 -21.36 2.09 12.28
CA GLU A 590 -21.45 1.34 13.55
C GLU A 590 -22.91 1.04 13.96
N ALA A 591 -23.38 -0.12 13.57
CA ALA A 591 -24.75 -0.54 13.80
C ALA A 591 -25.10 -0.62 15.31
N GLY A 592 -26.39 -0.48 15.63
CA GLY A 592 -26.91 -0.60 16.98
C GLY A 592 -27.11 0.74 17.69
N SER A 593 -27.02 0.72 19.02
CA SER A 593 -27.29 1.88 19.89
C SER A 593 -26.10 2.83 20.05
N TRP A 594 -24.95 2.44 19.56
CA TRP A 594 -23.70 3.22 19.70
C TRP A 594 -23.80 4.60 19.07
N VAL A 595 -23.22 5.58 19.71
CA VAL A 595 -23.12 6.95 19.21
C VAL A 595 -21.67 7.33 18.98
N GLN A 596 -21.46 8.22 18.01
CA GLN A 596 -20.14 8.64 17.57
C GLN A 596 -19.90 10.12 17.94
N ARG A 597 -18.64 10.46 18.23
CA ARG A 597 -18.17 11.84 18.26
C ARG A 597 -17.26 12.07 17.06
N VAL A 598 -17.62 13.07 16.25
CA VAL A 598 -16.79 13.48 15.10
C VAL A 598 -15.52 14.14 15.61
N PHE A 599 -14.39 13.72 15.05
CA PHE A 599 -13.07 14.10 15.54
C PHE A 599 -12.11 14.52 14.42
N ASN A 600 -12.62 15.21 13.43
CA ASN A 600 -11.82 15.69 12.31
C ASN A 600 -10.81 16.76 12.75
N LYS A 601 -11.15 17.53 13.76
CA LYS A 601 -10.27 18.50 14.41
C LYS A 601 -9.88 17.98 15.79
N TYR A 602 -8.60 17.91 16.04
CA TYR A 602 -8.03 17.56 17.34
C TYR A 602 -8.02 18.80 18.23
N GLU A 603 -8.53 18.65 19.43
CA GLU A 603 -8.45 19.63 20.50
C GLU A 603 -7.82 18.91 21.69
N GLU A 604 -6.69 19.40 22.14
CA GLU A 604 -5.97 18.82 23.28
C GLU A 604 -6.76 19.05 24.57
N GLN A 605 -7.04 17.95 25.27
CA GLN A 605 -7.75 17.95 26.55
C GLN A 605 -7.39 16.68 27.33
N PRO A 606 -7.67 16.61 28.66
CA PRO A 606 -7.55 15.38 29.42
C PRO A 606 -8.28 14.23 28.78
N PHE A 607 -7.71 13.02 28.85
CA PHE A 607 -8.25 11.86 28.11
C PHE A 607 -9.70 11.54 28.50
N GLU A 608 -10.06 11.69 29.76
CA GLU A 608 -11.38 11.43 30.30
C GLU A 608 -12.45 12.36 29.70
N GLU A 609 -12.07 13.57 29.31
CA GLU A 609 -13.00 14.55 28.72
C GLU A 609 -13.41 14.22 27.29
N TYR A 610 -12.69 13.30 26.61
CA TYR A 610 -13.14 12.79 25.32
C TYR A 610 -14.41 11.98 25.46
N GLY A 611 -14.71 11.40 26.63
CA GLY A 611 -15.92 10.60 26.86
C GLY A 611 -15.98 9.38 25.95
N ILE A 612 -14.87 8.67 25.80
CA ILE A 612 -14.75 7.47 24.99
C ILE A 612 -15.54 6.34 25.63
N ASN A 613 -16.39 5.68 24.85
CA ASN A 613 -17.15 4.51 25.31
C ASN A 613 -16.27 3.25 25.26
N LYS A 614 -15.45 3.03 26.30
CA LYS A 614 -14.55 1.89 26.38
C LYS A 614 -15.25 0.54 26.27
N LYS A 615 -16.54 0.45 26.69
CA LYS A 615 -17.34 -0.78 26.60
C LYS A 615 -17.46 -1.28 25.17
N TYR A 616 -17.68 -0.39 24.20
CA TYR A 616 -17.75 -0.77 22.78
C TYR A 616 -16.45 -1.48 22.34
N TYR A 617 -15.30 -0.89 22.62
CA TYR A 617 -14.01 -1.45 22.21
C TYR A 617 -13.71 -2.77 22.93
N LEU A 618 -14.05 -2.86 24.21
CA LEU A 618 -13.91 -4.10 24.97
C LEU A 618 -14.77 -5.24 24.39
N GLU A 619 -16.01 -4.94 23.99
CA GLU A 619 -16.87 -5.92 23.33
C GLU A 619 -16.26 -6.41 22.00
N GLN A 620 -15.70 -5.51 21.18
CA GLN A 620 -15.01 -5.87 19.94
C GLN A 620 -13.79 -6.77 20.21
N ILE A 621 -12.97 -6.43 21.20
CA ILE A 621 -11.78 -7.21 21.58
C ILE A 621 -12.21 -8.60 22.07
N LYS A 622 -13.16 -8.68 23.01
CA LYS A 622 -13.65 -9.95 23.55
C LYS A 622 -14.28 -10.84 22.47
N GLN A 623 -15.02 -10.25 21.53
CA GLN A 623 -15.59 -10.99 20.42
C GLN A 623 -14.52 -11.63 19.52
N GLU A 624 -13.43 -10.92 19.21
CA GLU A 624 -12.31 -11.47 18.42
C GLU A 624 -11.54 -12.55 19.19
N ILE A 625 -11.32 -12.38 20.50
CA ILE A 625 -10.71 -13.40 21.36
C ILE A 625 -11.59 -14.65 21.38
N ASP A 626 -12.88 -14.51 21.64
CA ASP A 626 -13.86 -15.60 21.68
C ASP A 626 -13.91 -16.38 20.36
N ASN A 627 -13.86 -15.70 19.22
CA ASN A 627 -13.87 -16.33 17.91
C ASN A 627 -12.63 -17.23 17.69
N ILE A 628 -11.52 -16.94 18.33
CA ILE A 628 -10.28 -17.72 18.24
C ILE A 628 -10.27 -18.83 19.31
N GLU A 629 -10.58 -18.51 20.56
CA GLU A 629 -10.44 -19.43 21.69
C GLU A 629 -11.53 -20.51 21.73
N LYS A 630 -12.75 -20.21 21.32
CA LYS A 630 -13.83 -21.23 21.26
C LYS A 630 -13.49 -22.38 20.33
N VAL A 631 -12.82 -22.11 19.21
CA VAL A 631 -12.38 -23.15 18.29
C VAL A 631 -11.26 -23.97 18.90
N THR A 632 -10.34 -23.33 19.62
CA THR A 632 -9.23 -24.01 20.33
C THR A 632 -9.79 -24.97 21.41
N ALA A 633 -10.75 -24.54 22.20
CA ALA A 633 -11.38 -25.39 23.23
C ALA A 633 -12.08 -26.63 22.63
N GLN A 634 -12.69 -26.49 21.44
CA GLN A 634 -13.27 -27.64 20.72
C GLN A 634 -12.21 -28.63 20.22
N LEU A 635 -11.02 -28.16 19.85
CA LEU A 635 -9.92 -29.00 19.39
C LEU A 635 -9.27 -29.81 20.53
N SER A 636 -9.27 -29.28 21.76
CA SER A 636 -8.74 -29.98 22.93
C SER A 636 -9.67 -31.10 23.46
N LEU A 637 -10.90 -31.24 22.92
CA LEU A 637 -11.85 -32.27 23.26
C LEU A 637 -11.79 -33.52 22.33
N PHE A 638 -10.99 -33.48 21.31
CA PHE A 638 -10.68 -34.55 20.36
C PHE A 638 -9.20 -34.95 20.39
#